data_2dd666676e1c9b506a257987ab13e843
#
_entry.id   2dd666676e1c9b506a257987ab13e843
#
_cell.length_a   1.000
_cell.length_b   1.000
_cell.length_c   1.000
_cell.angle_alpha   90.00
_cell.angle_beta   90.00
_cell.angle_gamma   90.00
#
_symmetry.space_group_name_H-M   'P 1'
#
loop_
_entity.id
_entity.type
_entity.pdbx_description
1 polymer ?
#
loop_
_entity_poly.entity_id
_entity_poly.type
_entity_poly.pdbx_seq_one_letter_code
_entity_poly.pdbx_strand_id
1 'polypeptide(L)'
;MVMKVGNINNVFFRGKENNSAPTGNIAQNTNSIRELSNVTPDFKIKLPTPYKKIGVTQLNNGLAIHSYKLANGYKVSVVPMEGSPAVVKNYVNVGSMNETANIKGISHFLEHMAFNGTNGENGHVKLKIGDSFKKIDAMGGWANASTNYAITDYVNSTPLLGEKDLETQIQVIASMAEDLKLSNAMIAKEKNPVCSEINMILDDPQTIALDQTVRTLYNIKNSTDEMVGGSVKSIKNLTKQDVKDYYDKYYTPDNMNLVVTGDVNPDDVIKIVAKNFNSNKVSKGRKFEEKLIPINKTVRKDFVSDKATSTEIILGFAGPKNSDTKERVAYDLAQTYLQSYSSGLKQNLKKYNASPYIDNEKIGTNPNCPRMTYLAVNSDDKKSEQVLKTLFETISNLKEVSDKDLERLKQRLIKDRNEAFEISQNVNDNIGKAVLDNNMEYLSDYENILSGLTKDDVNNAVKKYFDLNKTAVTLVHPAKQVNVSFQGKTRQPIDIKNIEEQTLPNNFDIGFYETKNNNFNYNVSLISDVPYHKKAGVTEVLNAIYSMGTKNSNENDWNNFKEENNLKLNAGFCGYSIFATAQSSQKDRKLALAKTKELLYNPNITQENLDKAKEIVRDSFERRQDSALSLYYDDDEAIANPYTFSKDEILKSLDSITTADVEDCKNYILNNARGIITANLPKSDKENCKEDIINAGMNLDKVKPNKVQTLDLYSENTKPQVLTKANNNSQADIMQVYKFKCNNTLEEVVLGEITNTILSSSSIGLFDNLREKQHLAYSVFSNIEREGNLGELSCNILTTTDNKDIGEISYDNVKKSIEGFTNQIGELKNGKFTDKDLENAKLAMKAKLLDCESTGAKIRSLDSGLNSKFGIYYKNKLYTLIDGITREDIVGFAERIFKNPPTYSIVASQDTLDANKEFFDSLTC
;
A
#
# COMPACT_ATOMS: atom_id res chain seq x y z
N MET A 1 5.87 -17.16 -8.67
CA MET A 1 4.97 -16.05 -8.43
C MET A 1 5.07 -15.72 -6.96
N VAL A 2 5.85 -14.73 -6.61
CA VAL A 2 5.54 -14.02 -5.40
C VAL A 2 4.17 -13.46 -5.70
N MET A 3 3.11 -13.98 -5.03
CA MET A 3 1.95 -13.14 -4.95
C MET A 3 2.52 -11.81 -4.48
N LYS A 4 2.66 -10.84 -5.38
CA LYS A 4 2.90 -9.46 -4.99
C LYS A 4 1.60 -9.02 -4.36
N VAL A 5 1.33 -9.53 -3.17
CA VAL A 5 0.41 -8.92 -2.22
C VAL A 5 0.81 -7.45 -2.01
N GLY A 6 1.98 -7.02 -2.46
CA GLY A 6 2.44 -5.65 -2.46
C GLY A 6 1.54 -4.64 -3.20
N ASN A 7 0.81 -5.02 -4.22
CA ASN A 7 -0.22 -4.16 -4.82
C ASN A 7 -1.64 -4.50 -4.33
N ILE A 8 -1.85 -5.69 -3.79
CA ILE A 8 -3.12 -6.10 -3.18
C ILE A 8 -3.16 -5.69 -1.70
N ASN A 9 -2.02 -5.62 -1.00
CA ASN A 9 -1.93 -5.06 0.36
C ASN A 9 -2.44 -3.62 0.47
N ASN A 10 -2.42 -2.84 -0.61
CA ASN A 10 -3.04 -1.52 -0.64
C ASN A 10 -4.57 -1.55 -0.76
N VAL A 11 -5.19 -2.70 -1.03
CA VAL A 11 -6.65 -2.79 -1.20
C VAL A 11 -7.35 -3.46 -0.01
N PHE A 12 -6.70 -4.38 0.72
CA PHE A 12 -7.34 -5.16 1.78
C PHE A 12 -7.05 -4.70 3.22
N PHE A 13 -5.94 -4.00 3.46
CA PHE A 13 -5.60 -3.48 4.79
C PHE A 13 -5.53 -1.96 4.88
N ARG A 14 -5.87 -1.24 3.82
CA ARG A 14 -6.34 0.12 3.95
C ARG A 14 -7.81 0.14 4.41
N GLY A 15 -8.03 -0.34 5.60
CA GLY A 15 -8.80 0.47 6.52
C GLY A 15 -8.08 1.81 6.48
N LYS A 16 -8.79 2.90 6.14
CA LYS A 16 -8.26 4.26 6.09
C LYS A 16 -7.05 4.39 6.99
N GLU A 17 -5.95 4.92 6.46
CA GLU A 17 -4.90 5.48 7.29
C GLU A 17 -5.54 6.48 8.26
N ASN A 18 -5.98 5.99 9.39
CA ASN A 18 -5.98 6.75 10.59
C ASN A 18 -4.62 6.43 11.20
N ASN A 19 -3.64 7.27 10.91
CA ASN A 19 -2.40 7.32 11.63
C ASN A 19 -2.72 7.61 13.09
N SER A 20 -2.80 6.56 13.89
CA SER A 20 -2.68 6.67 15.33
C SER A 20 -2.16 5.35 15.86
N ALA A 21 -0.85 5.28 15.98
CA ALA A 21 -0.22 4.23 16.78
C ALA A 21 -0.48 4.56 18.25
N PRO A 22 -1.00 3.64 19.05
CA PRO A 22 -1.09 3.84 20.48
C PRO A 22 0.29 3.61 21.11
N THR A 23 0.91 4.66 21.62
CA THR A 23 2.03 4.53 22.54
C THR A 23 1.48 4.39 23.95
N GLY A 24 1.45 3.19 24.46
CA GLY A 24 1.11 2.93 25.86
C GLY A 24 2.33 3.04 26.76
N ASN A 25 2.39 4.04 27.62
CA ASN A 25 3.33 4.05 28.75
C ASN A 25 2.94 3.00 29.78
N ILE A 26 3.88 2.12 30.09
CA ILE A 26 3.73 1.14 31.18
C ILE A 26 3.99 1.86 32.50
N ALA A 27 2.94 2.30 33.16
CA ALA A 27 3.03 2.64 34.57
C ALA A 27 3.26 1.35 35.36
N GLN A 28 4.33 1.33 36.13
CA GLN A 28 4.72 0.27 37.03
C GLN A 28 3.57 -0.13 37.98
N ASN A 29 3.02 -1.30 37.77
CA ASN A 29 2.14 -1.93 38.74
C ASN A 29 2.93 -3.00 39.49
N THR A 30 3.61 -2.56 40.59
CA THR A 30 4.48 -3.38 41.44
C THR A 30 3.74 -4.26 42.43
N ASN A 31 2.39 -4.32 42.38
CA ASN A 31 1.60 -5.04 43.42
C ASN A 31 1.08 -6.43 42.97
N SER A 32 1.32 -6.89 41.76
CA SER A 32 0.83 -8.22 41.34
C SER A 32 1.87 -9.36 41.44
N ILE A 33 3.05 -9.09 41.96
CA ILE A 33 4.14 -10.09 42.06
C ILE A 33 4.04 -10.93 43.37
N ARG A 34 3.16 -10.60 44.32
CA ARG A 34 3.07 -11.31 45.61
C ARG A 34 2.10 -12.48 45.69
N GLU A 35 1.25 -12.72 44.72
CA GLU A 35 0.30 -13.85 44.76
C GLU A 35 0.68 -15.05 43.88
N LEU A 36 1.80 -15.03 43.19
CA LEU A 36 2.27 -16.16 42.36
C LEU A 36 3.33 -17.03 43.03
N SER A 37 3.56 -16.86 44.35
CA SER A 37 4.64 -17.54 45.05
C SER A 37 4.29 -18.95 45.57
N ASN A 38 3.09 -19.52 45.31
CA ASN A 38 2.68 -20.83 45.84
C ASN A 38 2.22 -21.88 44.80
N VAL A 39 2.60 -21.69 43.52
CA VAL A 39 2.49 -22.76 42.52
C VAL A 39 3.89 -23.05 42.04
N THR A 40 4.47 -24.13 42.50
CA THR A 40 5.67 -24.72 41.89
C THR A 40 5.23 -25.55 40.69
N PRO A 41 5.25 -25.00 39.45
CA PRO A 41 5.24 -25.87 38.28
C PRO A 41 6.67 -26.41 38.14
N ASP A 42 6.79 -27.65 37.76
CA ASP A 42 8.04 -28.27 37.31
C ASP A 42 8.48 -27.63 35.99
N PHE A 43 8.88 -26.36 36.07
CA PHE A 43 9.50 -25.68 34.95
C PHE A 43 10.94 -26.16 34.84
N LYS A 44 11.17 -27.16 34.02
CA LYS A 44 12.49 -27.40 33.44
C LYS A 44 12.82 -26.17 32.65
N ILE A 45 13.66 -25.30 33.20
CA ILE A 45 14.24 -24.16 32.45
C ILE A 45 14.96 -24.80 31.28
N LYS A 46 14.38 -24.65 30.08
CA LYS A 46 15.02 -25.12 28.85
C LYS A 46 16.20 -24.19 28.60
N LEU A 47 17.42 -24.72 28.63
CA LEU A 47 18.61 -23.96 28.30
C LEU A 47 18.44 -23.39 26.88
N PRO A 48 18.88 -22.14 26.60
CA PRO A 48 18.89 -21.59 25.23
C PRO A 48 19.57 -22.56 24.27
N THR A 49 19.03 -22.68 23.05
CA THR A 49 19.65 -23.48 21.99
C THR A 49 21.06 -22.99 21.72
N PRO A 50 22.12 -23.81 21.86
CA PRO A 50 23.47 -23.39 21.61
C PRO A 50 23.62 -22.84 20.19
N TYR A 51 24.47 -21.82 20.02
CA TYR A 51 24.73 -21.21 18.71
C TYR A 51 26.22 -20.94 18.52
N LYS A 52 26.60 -20.78 17.25
CA LYS A 52 27.94 -20.30 16.87
C LYS A 52 27.83 -19.17 15.86
N LYS A 53 28.73 -18.18 15.98
CA LYS A 53 28.91 -17.16 14.93
C LYS A 53 29.64 -17.81 13.76
N ILE A 54 29.11 -17.69 12.56
CA ILE A 54 29.65 -18.21 11.31
C ILE A 54 30.64 -17.19 10.73
N GLY A 55 30.29 -15.92 10.75
CA GLY A 55 31.12 -14.84 10.22
C GLY A 55 30.40 -13.51 10.15
N VAL A 56 31.08 -12.54 9.60
CA VAL A 56 30.54 -11.24 9.23
C VAL A 56 30.86 -11.00 7.76
N THR A 57 29.84 -10.75 6.96
CA THR A 57 30.00 -10.39 5.54
C THR A 57 29.78 -8.88 5.41
N GLN A 58 30.78 -8.17 4.92
CA GLN A 58 30.67 -6.73 4.65
C GLN A 58 30.09 -6.53 3.26
N LEU A 59 29.16 -5.56 3.13
CA LEU A 59 28.65 -5.08 1.85
C LEU A 59 29.35 -3.77 1.47
N ASN A 60 29.38 -3.45 0.19
CA ASN A 60 30.06 -2.24 -0.32
C ASN A 60 29.45 -0.93 0.23
N ASN A 61 28.17 -0.93 0.55
CA ASN A 61 27.46 0.19 1.17
C ASN A 61 27.67 0.33 2.69
N GLY A 62 28.61 -0.42 3.28
CA GLY A 62 28.94 -0.35 4.70
C GLY A 62 28.09 -1.22 5.62
N LEU A 63 27.03 -1.85 5.14
CA LEU A 63 26.22 -2.77 5.95
C LEU A 63 27.00 -4.06 6.25
N ALA A 64 26.86 -4.57 7.47
CA ALA A 64 27.51 -5.79 7.94
C ALA A 64 26.48 -6.88 8.25
N ILE A 65 26.58 -8.02 7.59
CA ILE A 65 25.71 -9.18 7.82
C ILE A 65 26.37 -10.11 8.83
N HIS A 66 25.85 -10.15 10.06
CA HIS A 66 26.30 -11.06 11.10
C HIS A 66 25.56 -12.39 10.97
N SER A 67 26.28 -13.45 10.62
CA SER A 67 25.72 -14.78 10.38
C SER A 67 25.99 -15.73 11.53
N TYR A 68 24.93 -16.42 11.98
CA TYR A 68 24.97 -17.39 13.07
C TYR A 68 24.25 -18.68 12.65
N LYS A 69 24.57 -19.78 13.36
CA LYS A 69 23.87 -21.06 13.23
C LYS A 69 23.61 -21.63 14.61
N LEU A 70 22.38 -22.00 14.89
CA LEU A 70 21.96 -22.72 16.09
C LEU A 70 22.30 -24.22 15.98
N ALA A 71 22.44 -24.89 17.13
CA ALA A 71 22.78 -26.32 17.17
C ALA A 71 21.71 -27.22 16.55
N ASN A 72 20.44 -26.78 16.53
CA ASN A 72 19.34 -27.45 15.84
C ASN A 72 19.32 -27.26 14.30
N GLY A 73 20.29 -26.53 13.78
CA GLY A 73 20.43 -26.31 12.33
C GLY A 73 19.90 -24.97 11.80
N TYR A 74 19.14 -24.23 12.62
CA TYR A 74 18.54 -22.96 12.25
C TYR A 74 19.62 -21.90 11.91
N LYS A 75 19.46 -21.21 10.79
CA LYS A 75 20.38 -20.15 10.36
C LYS A 75 19.78 -18.79 10.74
N VAL A 76 20.64 -17.88 11.17
CA VAL A 76 20.24 -16.52 11.55
C VAL A 76 21.19 -15.51 10.92
N SER A 77 20.66 -14.49 10.26
CA SER A 77 21.40 -13.35 9.74
C SER A 77 20.87 -12.07 10.40
N VAL A 78 21.78 -11.25 10.91
CA VAL A 78 21.45 -9.98 11.57
C VAL A 78 22.18 -8.84 10.90
N VAL A 79 21.47 -7.77 10.55
CA VAL A 79 22.06 -6.58 9.94
C VAL A 79 21.64 -5.36 10.75
N PRO A 80 22.57 -4.79 11.52
CA PRO A 80 22.34 -3.50 12.18
C PRO A 80 22.14 -2.39 11.15
N MET A 81 21.05 -1.63 11.32
CA MET A 81 20.72 -0.46 10.51
C MET A 81 20.20 0.62 11.47
N GLU A 82 21.09 1.52 11.87
CA GLU A 82 20.78 2.57 12.85
C GLU A 82 19.58 3.41 12.44
N GLY A 83 18.67 3.66 13.38
CA GLY A 83 17.45 4.46 13.17
C GLY A 83 16.36 3.78 12.33
N SER A 84 16.59 2.57 11.82
CA SER A 84 15.59 1.86 10.99
C SER A 84 14.68 0.96 11.83
N PRO A 85 13.40 0.79 11.44
CA PRO A 85 12.53 -0.20 12.07
C PRO A 85 13.14 -1.60 12.03
N ALA A 86 12.92 -2.38 13.09
CA ALA A 86 13.33 -3.78 13.08
C ALA A 86 12.38 -4.62 12.24
N VAL A 87 12.92 -5.33 11.25
CA VAL A 87 12.21 -6.32 10.46
C VAL A 87 12.72 -7.70 10.84
N VAL A 88 11.83 -8.53 11.38
CA VAL A 88 12.08 -9.92 11.74
C VAL A 88 11.34 -10.80 10.75
N LYS A 89 12.05 -11.53 9.89
CA LYS A 89 11.44 -12.34 8.85
C LYS A 89 11.99 -13.76 8.86
N ASN A 90 11.08 -14.75 8.97
CA ASN A 90 11.38 -16.17 8.90
C ASN A 90 11.05 -16.72 7.53
N TYR A 91 12.02 -17.29 6.87
CA TYR A 91 11.89 -17.94 5.57
C TYR A 91 11.86 -19.45 5.75
N VAL A 92 10.79 -20.07 5.28
CA VAL A 92 10.66 -21.53 5.20
C VAL A 92 10.95 -21.96 3.75
N ASN A 93 11.91 -22.83 3.55
CA ASN A 93 12.29 -23.33 2.23
C ASN A 93 11.26 -24.34 1.71
N VAL A 94 10.05 -23.87 1.48
CA VAL A 94 8.91 -24.63 0.97
C VAL A 94 7.91 -23.71 0.28
N GLY A 95 7.35 -24.17 -0.83
CA GLY A 95 6.33 -23.46 -1.58
C GLY A 95 5.52 -24.43 -2.45
N SER A 96 4.76 -23.92 -3.41
CA SER A 96 3.86 -24.74 -4.23
C SER A 96 4.57 -25.82 -5.06
N MET A 97 5.85 -25.64 -5.36
CA MET A 97 6.66 -26.66 -6.05
C MET A 97 6.93 -27.93 -5.20
N ASN A 98 6.76 -27.84 -3.88
CA ASN A 98 6.91 -28.97 -2.97
C ASN A 98 5.63 -29.80 -2.82
N GLU A 99 4.53 -29.37 -3.41
CA GLU A 99 3.20 -29.96 -3.25
C GLU A 99 2.97 -31.10 -4.24
N THR A 100 2.33 -32.16 -3.78
CA THR A 100 1.84 -33.22 -4.66
C THR A 100 0.43 -32.88 -5.19
N ALA A 101 -0.02 -33.57 -6.23
CA ALA A 101 -1.32 -33.32 -6.87
C ALA A 101 -2.52 -33.37 -5.88
N ASN A 102 -2.42 -34.18 -4.83
CA ASN A 102 -3.53 -34.36 -3.87
C ASN A 102 -3.64 -33.24 -2.81
N ILE A 103 -2.59 -32.44 -2.64
CA ILE A 103 -2.50 -31.40 -1.58
C ILE A 103 -2.11 -30.03 -2.15
N LYS A 104 -2.58 -29.71 -3.35
CA LYS A 104 -2.31 -28.42 -3.98
C LYS A 104 -2.89 -27.27 -3.16
N GLY A 105 -2.08 -26.20 -2.99
CA GLY A 105 -2.39 -25.03 -2.20
C GLY A 105 -2.10 -25.18 -0.70
N ILE A 106 -1.55 -26.32 -0.25
CA ILE A 106 -1.31 -26.57 1.18
C ILE A 106 -0.25 -25.64 1.77
N SER A 107 0.74 -25.19 0.99
CA SER A 107 1.74 -24.22 1.44
C SER A 107 1.09 -22.89 1.81
N HIS A 108 0.24 -22.38 0.95
CA HIS A 108 -0.53 -21.16 1.16
C HIS A 108 -1.56 -21.33 2.29
N PHE A 109 -2.22 -22.50 2.35
CA PHE A 109 -3.14 -22.79 3.44
C PHE A 109 -2.44 -22.82 4.80
N LEU A 110 -1.21 -23.36 4.88
CA LEU A 110 -0.40 -23.33 6.11
C LEU A 110 0.05 -21.92 6.48
N GLU A 111 0.33 -21.07 5.50
CA GLU A 111 0.60 -19.66 5.73
C GLU A 111 -0.54 -19.00 6.50
N HIS A 112 -1.79 -19.17 6.05
CA HIS A 112 -2.97 -18.69 6.75
C HIS A 112 -3.13 -19.29 8.16
N MET A 113 -2.88 -20.60 8.28
CA MET A 113 -2.98 -21.29 9.55
C MET A 113 -2.03 -20.75 10.63
N ALA A 114 -0.90 -20.15 10.24
CA ALA A 114 0.04 -19.55 11.17
C ALA A 114 -0.55 -18.38 11.97
N PHE A 115 -1.53 -17.67 11.42
CA PHE A 115 -2.25 -16.58 12.07
C PHE A 115 -3.45 -17.05 12.91
N ASN A 116 -3.80 -18.33 12.85
CA ASN A 116 -4.93 -18.91 13.58
C ASN A 116 -4.59 -19.35 15.00
N GLY A 117 -3.33 -19.15 15.43
CA GLY A 117 -2.89 -19.33 16.82
C GLY A 117 -1.91 -20.47 17.04
N THR A 118 -1.38 -20.55 18.25
CA THR A 118 -0.34 -21.50 18.70
C THR A 118 -0.77 -22.24 19.95
N ASN A 119 -0.09 -23.36 20.27
CA ASN A 119 -0.42 -24.16 21.45
C ASN A 119 0.12 -23.54 22.74
N GLY A 120 1.24 -22.82 22.68
CA GLY A 120 1.97 -22.33 23.86
C GLY A 120 2.82 -23.41 24.52
N GLU A 121 3.30 -24.39 23.71
CA GLU A 121 4.13 -25.50 24.20
C GLU A 121 5.62 -25.18 24.08
N ASN A 122 6.44 -25.90 24.81
CA ASN A 122 7.91 -25.80 24.75
C ASN A 122 8.48 -24.38 24.94
N GLY A 123 7.81 -23.51 25.66
CA GLY A 123 8.22 -22.12 25.91
C GLY A 123 7.82 -21.13 24.84
N HIS A 124 7.06 -21.56 23.84
CA HIS A 124 6.44 -20.67 22.88
C HIS A 124 5.26 -19.89 23.48
N VAL A 125 4.97 -18.74 22.93
CA VAL A 125 3.83 -17.93 23.37
C VAL A 125 2.54 -18.55 22.85
N LYS A 126 1.55 -18.70 23.72
CA LYS A 126 0.21 -19.11 23.32
C LYS A 126 -0.51 -17.94 22.67
N LEU A 127 -0.73 -18.03 21.37
CA LEU A 127 -1.48 -17.06 20.58
C LEU A 127 -2.89 -17.59 20.30
N LYS A 128 -3.87 -16.72 20.38
CA LYS A 128 -5.21 -16.94 19.85
C LYS A 128 -5.27 -16.49 18.40
N ILE A 129 -6.41 -16.70 17.73
CA ILE A 129 -6.66 -16.22 16.37
C ILE A 129 -6.44 -14.69 16.32
N GLY A 130 -5.60 -14.22 15.42
CA GLY A 130 -5.29 -12.80 15.21
C GLY A 130 -4.37 -12.17 16.27
N ASP A 131 -3.97 -12.87 17.33
CA ASP A 131 -3.10 -12.32 18.38
C ASP A 131 -1.70 -11.93 17.85
N SER A 132 -1.22 -12.58 16.79
CA SER A 132 0.02 -12.21 16.11
C SER A 132 -0.04 -10.79 15.59
N PHE A 133 -1.11 -10.43 14.88
CA PHE A 133 -1.34 -9.06 14.41
C PHE A 133 -1.48 -8.08 15.58
N LYS A 134 -2.37 -8.37 16.53
CA LYS A 134 -2.63 -7.49 17.69
C LYS A 134 -1.38 -7.16 18.49
N LYS A 135 -0.48 -8.14 18.68
CA LYS A 135 0.77 -7.92 19.43
C LYS A 135 1.74 -7.02 18.69
N ILE A 136 1.82 -7.17 17.38
CA ILE A 136 2.70 -6.35 16.54
C ILE A 136 2.11 -4.95 16.36
N ASP A 137 0.81 -4.84 16.11
CA ASP A 137 0.10 -3.56 16.01
C ASP A 137 0.23 -2.74 17.31
N ALA A 138 0.14 -3.40 18.48
CA ALA A 138 0.31 -2.75 19.79
C ALA A 138 1.73 -2.15 20.01
N MET A 139 2.71 -2.54 19.20
CA MET A 139 4.06 -1.99 19.20
C MET A 139 4.28 -0.97 18.05
N GLY A 140 3.19 -0.51 17.40
CA GLY A 140 3.26 0.40 16.26
C GLY A 140 3.81 -0.25 14.99
N GLY A 141 3.75 -1.58 14.90
CA GLY A 141 4.28 -2.36 13.80
C GLY A 141 3.20 -2.92 12.87
N TRP A 142 3.63 -3.81 11.99
CA TRP A 142 2.76 -4.59 11.12
C TRP A 142 3.32 -6.02 10.93
N ALA A 143 2.45 -6.96 10.64
CA ALA A 143 2.79 -8.35 10.35
C ALA A 143 2.19 -8.79 9.02
N ASN A 144 2.88 -9.68 8.30
CA ASN A 144 2.40 -10.27 7.05
C ASN A 144 3.07 -11.62 6.79
N ALA A 145 2.62 -12.31 5.75
CA ALA A 145 3.25 -13.51 5.23
C ALA A 145 3.09 -13.60 3.71
N SER A 146 3.82 -14.48 3.06
CA SER A 146 3.65 -14.76 1.64
C SER A 146 4.08 -16.18 1.28
N THR A 147 3.41 -16.76 0.27
CA THR A 147 3.77 -18.03 -0.33
C THR A 147 4.02 -17.85 -1.83
N ASN A 148 5.10 -18.43 -2.33
CA ASN A 148 5.38 -18.49 -3.75
C ASN A 148 5.73 -19.91 -4.20
N TYR A 149 6.33 -20.07 -5.37
CA TYR A 149 6.71 -21.39 -5.89
C TYR A 149 7.69 -22.15 -4.99
N ALA A 150 8.61 -21.44 -4.31
CA ALA A 150 9.74 -22.04 -3.60
C ALA A 150 9.81 -21.72 -2.11
N ILE A 151 9.16 -20.66 -1.65
CA ILE A 151 9.32 -20.09 -0.32
C ILE A 151 7.97 -19.75 0.27
N THR A 152 7.82 -20.00 1.58
CA THR A 152 6.81 -19.39 2.43
C THR A 152 7.53 -18.55 3.47
N ASP A 153 7.12 -17.31 3.68
CA ASP A 153 7.75 -16.42 4.64
C ASP A 153 6.75 -15.71 5.56
N TYR A 154 7.22 -15.37 6.75
CA TYR A 154 6.48 -14.68 7.81
C TYR A 154 7.28 -13.48 8.27
N VAL A 155 6.69 -12.31 8.29
CA VAL A 155 7.38 -11.06 8.61
C VAL A 155 6.65 -10.24 9.65
N ASN A 156 7.43 -9.66 10.56
CA ASN A 156 6.99 -8.62 11.47
C ASN A 156 7.94 -7.43 11.35
N SER A 157 7.39 -6.22 11.41
CA SER A 157 8.18 -4.98 11.45
C SER A 157 7.67 -4.08 12.56
N THR A 158 8.57 -3.54 13.39
CA THR A 158 8.23 -2.57 14.45
C THR A 158 9.32 -1.50 14.61
N PRO A 159 8.96 -0.30 15.11
CA PRO A 159 9.93 0.76 15.35
C PRO A 159 10.82 0.57 16.61
N LEU A 160 10.65 -0.52 17.37
CA LEU A 160 11.39 -0.84 18.61
C LEU A 160 11.33 0.27 19.70
N LEU A 161 10.16 0.74 20.03
CA LEU A 161 9.99 1.80 21.03
C LEU A 161 10.00 1.28 22.47
N GLY A 162 9.61 0.02 22.67
CA GLY A 162 9.61 -0.65 23.96
C GLY A 162 10.79 -1.60 24.15
N GLU A 163 11.32 -1.69 25.37
CA GLU A 163 12.45 -2.58 25.72
C GLU A 163 12.24 -4.06 25.34
N LYS A 164 10.98 -4.50 25.20
CA LYS A 164 10.62 -5.89 24.91
C LYS A 164 10.13 -6.12 23.48
N ASP A 165 10.10 -5.09 22.65
CA ASP A 165 9.49 -5.18 21.31
C ASP A 165 10.22 -6.21 20.43
N LEU A 166 11.55 -6.17 20.39
CA LEU A 166 12.35 -7.14 19.63
C LEU A 166 12.15 -8.58 20.14
N GLU A 167 12.12 -8.79 21.46
CA GLU A 167 11.85 -10.11 22.04
C GLU A 167 10.45 -10.60 21.67
N THR A 168 9.44 -9.71 21.73
CA THR A 168 8.06 -10.03 21.37
C THR A 168 7.94 -10.36 19.87
N GLN A 169 8.56 -9.61 18.98
CA GLN A 169 8.59 -9.92 17.55
C GLN A 169 9.14 -11.32 17.28
N ILE A 170 10.32 -11.62 17.86
CA ILE A 170 10.98 -12.91 17.67
C ILE A 170 10.14 -14.04 18.30
N GLN A 171 9.53 -13.84 19.45
CA GLN A 171 8.64 -14.82 20.09
C GLN A 171 7.40 -15.14 19.24
N VAL A 172 6.77 -14.12 18.65
CA VAL A 172 5.62 -14.32 17.77
C VAL A 172 6.03 -15.16 16.56
N ILE A 173 7.10 -14.77 15.85
CA ILE A 173 7.59 -15.50 14.67
C ILE A 173 8.00 -16.94 15.04
N ALA A 174 8.72 -17.13 16.15
CA ALA A 174 9.13 -18.47 16.59
C ALA A 174 7.93 -19.36 16.91
N SER A 175 6.92 -18.81 17.57
CA SER A 175 5.70 -19.56 17.91
C SER A 175 4.89 -19.92 16.65
N MET A 176 4.80 -19.00 15.69
CA MET A 176 4.16 -19.25 14.38
C MET A 176 4.92 -20.29 13.56
N ALA A 177 6.26 -20.33 13.65
CA ALA A 177 7.07 -21.30 12.90
C ALA A 177 7.10 -22.70 13.53
N GLU A 178 7.14 -22.81 14.86
CA GLU A 178 7.46 -24.05 15.57
C GLU A 178 6.31 -24.68 16.37
N ASP A 179 5.21 -23.94 16.64
CA ASP A 179 4.18 -24.35 17.59
C ASP A 179 2.73 -24.12 17.12
N LEU A 180 2.44 -24.31 15.83
CA LEU A 180 1.10 -24.09 15.26
C LEU A 180 0.02 -24.95 15.92
N LYS A 181 -1.13 -24.33 16.18
CA LYS A 181 -2.33 -25.02 16.64
C LYS A 181 -3.17 -25.49 15.46
N LEU A 182 -3.06 -26.77 15.10
CA LEU A 182 -3.78 -27.38 13.99
C LEU A 182 -4.98 -28.20 14.50
N SER A 183 -6.15 -27.56 14.67
CA SER A 183 -7.39 -28.23 15.04
C SER A 183 -8.36 -28.37 13.85
N ASN A 184 -9.22 -29.38 13.85
CA ASN A 184 -10.23 -29.58 12.79
C ASN A 184 -11.14 -28.35 12.62
N ALA A 185 -11.53 -27.72 13.72
CA ALA A 185 -12.40 -26.54 13.69
C ALA A 185 -11.72 -25.33 13.03
N MET A 186 -10.42 -25.07 13.33
CA MET A 186 -9.65 -23.99 12.74
C MET A 186 -9.40 -24.24 11.25
N ILE A 187 -9.02 -25.46 10.88
CA ILE A 187 -8.82 -25.85 9.47
C ILE A 187 -10.12 -25.67 8.68
N ALA A 188 -11.25 -26.13 9.23
CA ALA A 188 -12.54 -25.99 8.56
C ALA A 188 -12.95 -24.51 8.38
N LYS A 189 -12.66 -23.66 9.38
CA LYS A 189 -12.94 -22.22 9.35
C LYS A 189 -12.10 -21.51 8.27
N GLU A 190 -10.80 -21.84 8.20
CA GLU A 190 -9.85 -21.13 7.32
C GLU A 190 -10.03 -21.48 5.84
N LYS A 191 -10.65 -22.60 5.50
CA LYS A 191 -10.92 -22.98 4.10
C LYS A 191 -11.69 -21.90 3.33
N ASN A 192 -12.65 -21.23 3.96
CA ASN A 192 -13.48 -20.25 3.28
C ASN A 192 -12.72 -18.96 2.92
N PRO A 193 -11.96 -18.32 3.84
CA PRO A 193 -11.09 -17.20 3.50
C PRO A 193 -10.11 -17.52 2.36
N VAL A 194 -9.42 -18.65 2.44
CA VAL A 194 -8.47 -19.08 1.40
C VAL A 194 -9.17 -19.30 0.06
N CYS A 195 -10.35 -19.95 0.05
CA CYS A 195 -11.12 -20.12 -1.19
C CYS A 195 -11.57 -18.77 -1.79
N SER A 196 -11.91 -17.79 -0.96
CA SER A 196 -12.29 -16.44 -1.44
C SER A 196 -11.10 -15.73 -2.07
N GLU A 197 -9.91 -15.86 -1.50
CA GLU A 197 -8.69 -15.30 -2.05
C GLU A 197 -8.30 -15.97 -3.37
N ILE A 198 -8.39 -17.29 -3.45
CA ILE A 198 -8.17 -18.03 -4.72
C ILE A 198 -9.09 -17.52 -5.83
N ASN A 199 -10.37 -17.30 -5.54
CA ASN A 199 -11.31 -16.76 -6.54
C ASN A 199 -10.90 -15.34 -6.97
N MET A 200 -10.45 -14.50 -6.05
CA MET A 200 -9.95 -13.17 -6.38
C MET A 200 -8.71 -13.22 -7.28
N ILE A 201 -7.80 -14.16 -7.02
CA ILE A 201 -6.59 -14.36 -7.84
C ILE A 201 -6.95 -14.88 -9.24
N LEU A 202 -7.93 -15.78 -9.33
CA LEU A 202 -8.44 -16.30 -10.61
C LEU A 202 -9.21 -15.24 -11.42
N ASP A 203 -9.63 -14.14 -10.79
CA ASP A 203 -10.21 -12.99 -11.48
C ASP A 203 -9.16 -12.03 -12.09
N ASP A 204 -7.84 -12.27 -11.85
CA ASP A 204 -6.76 -11.49 -12.43
C ASP A 204 -6.10 -12.19 -13.65
N PRO A 205 -6.34 -11.70 -14.89
CA PRO A 205 -5.79 -12.29 -16.11
C PRO A 205 -4.26 -12.30 -16.17
N GLN A 206 -3.60 -11.30 -15.56
CA GLN A 206 -2.15 -11.21 -15.53
C GLN A 206 -1.53 -12.33 -14.71
N THR A 207 -2.11 -12.61 -13.55
CA THR A 207 -1.69 -13.69 -12.68
C THR A 207 -1.83 -15.04 -13.36
N ILE A 208 -2.95 -15.27 -14.09
CA ILE A 208 -3.14 -16.47 -14.91
C ILE A 208 -2.07 -16.58 -16.00
N ALA A 209 -1.81 -15.48 -16.71
CA ALA A 209 -0.81 -15.47 -17.78
C ALA A 209 0.59 -15.79 -17.25
N LEU A 210 0.98 -15.24 -16.10
CA LEU A 210 2.29 -15.48 -15.50
C LEU A 210 2.44 -16.94 -15.05
N ASP A 211 1.46 -17.49 -14.32
CA ASP A 211 1.49 -18.89 -13.88
C ASP A 211 1.61 -19.85 -15.08
N GLN A 212 0.84 -19.63 -16.13
CA GLN A 212 0.91 -20.43 -17.35
C GLN A 212 2.25 -20.27 -18.08
N THR A 213 2.87 -19.10 -18.00
CA THR A 213 4.21 -18.86 -18.56
C THR A 213 5.28 -19.64 -17.81
N VAL A 214 5.24 -19.63 -16.46
CA VAL A 214 6.14 -20.44 -15.61
C VAL A 214 6.05 -21.91 -15.95
N ARG A 215 4.82 -22.44 -16.00
CA ARG A 215 4.57 -23.86 -16.32
C ARG A 215 5.04 -24.25 -17.71
N THR A 216 4.84 -23.35 -18.66
CA THR A 216 5.28 -23.58 -20.05
C THR A 216 6.78 -23.56 -20.16
N LEU A 217 7.43 -22.52 -19.57
CA LEU A 217 8.88 -22.34 -19.65
C LEU A 217 9.67 -23.52 -19.08
N TYR A 218 9.23 -24.07 -17.96
CA TYR A 218 9.92 -25.17 -17.27
C TYR A 218 9.30 -26.55 -17.51
N ASN A 219 8.32 -26.65 -18.42
CA ASN A 219 7.66 -27.92 -18.75
C ASN A 219 7.15 -28.65 -17.49
N ILE A 220 6.54 -27.91 -16.56
CA ILE A 220 6.04 -28.44 -15.30
C ILE A 220 4.82 -29.31 -15.56
N LYS A 221 5.03 -30.64 -15.60
CA LYS A 221 3.99 -31.63 -15.97
C LYS A 221 3.14 -32.09 -14.78
N ASN A 222 3.64 -31.93 -13.56
CA ASN A 222 3.02 -32.52 -12.37
C ASN A 222 2.01 -31.60 -11.67
N SER A 223 1.77 -30.44 -12.19
CA SER A 223 0.71 -29.59 -11.69
C SER A 223 -0.53 -29.77 -12.57
N THR A 224 -1.62 -30.13 -11.95
CA THR A 224 -2.95 -29.82 -12.43
C THR A 224 -3.02 -28.32 -12.77
N ASP A 225 -4.04 -27.85 -13.45
CA ASP A 225 -4.22 -26.44 -13.84
C ASP A 225 -4.41 -25.49 -12.63
N GLU A 226 -3.77 -25.79 -11.50
CA GLU A 226 -3.92 -25.09 -10.22
C GLU A 226 -2.72 -24.17 -9.94
N MET A 227 -3.00 -22.95 -9.53
CA MET A 227 -2.04 -21.87 -9.21
C MET A 227 -1.29 -22.15 -7.89
N VAL A 228 -0.39 -21.24 -7.49
CA VAL A 228 0.36 -21.32 -6.21
C VAL A 228 -0.55 -21.56 -5.01
N GLY A 229 -1.71 -20.89 -4.96
CA GLY A 229 -2.72 -21.09 -3.91
C GLY A 229 -3.57 -22.37 -4.04
N GLY A 230 -3.36 -23.17 -5.07
CA GLY A 230 -4.21 -24.33 -5.39
C GLY A 230 -5.53 -23.91 -6.05
N SER A 231 -6.58 -24.67 -5.83
CA SER A 231 -7.94 -24.41 -6.28
C SER A 231 -8.93 -24.51 -5.13
N VAL A 232 -10.12 -23.94 -5.30
CA VAL A 232 -11.22 -24.07 -4.33
C VAL A 232 -11.49 -25.56 -4.03
N LYS A 233 -11.39 -26.44 -5.03
CA LYS A 233 -11.58 -27.88 -4.87
C LYS A 233 -10.45 -28.51 -4.04
N SER A 234 -9.20 -28.20 -4.34
CA SER A 234 -8.06 -28.78 -3.61
C SER A 234 -8.07 -28.34 -2.14
N ILE A 235 -8.30 -27.06 -1.87
CA ILE A 235 -8.38 -26.53 -0.50
C ILE A 235 -9.50 -27.15 0.31
N LYS A 236 -10.70 -27.30 -0.28
CA LYS A 236 -11.83 -27.94 0.40
C LYS A 236 -11.55 -29.39 0.79
N ASN A 237 -10.72 -30.09 0.01
CA ASN A 237 -10.37 -31.49 0.22
C ASN A 237 -9.23 -31.71 1.25
N LEU A 238 -8.44 -30.67 1.59
CA LEU A 238 -7.37 -30.79 2.58
C LEU A 238 -7.91 -31.33 3.91
N THR A 239 -7.21 -32.32 4.46
CA THR A 239 -7.51 -32.88 5.79
C THR A 239 -6.55 -32.33 6.84
N LYS A 240 -6.92 -32.44 8.12
CA LYS A 240 -5.99 -32.13 9.21
C LYS A 240 -4.69 -32.93 9.13
N GLN A 241 -4.78 -34.20 8.69
CA GLN A 241 -3.61 -35.06 8.58
C GLN A 241 -2.66 -34.52 7.49
N ASP A 242 -3.20 -34.12 6.33
CA ASP A 242 -2.39 -33.52 5.25
C ASP A 242 -1.64 -32.28 5.73
N VAL A 243 -2.35 -31.36 6.38
CA VAL A 243 -1.79 -30.09 6.90
C VAL A 243 -0.71 -30.37 7.95
N LYS A 244 -0.97 -31.32 8.86
CA LYS A 244 -0.01 -31.69 9.91
C LYS A 244 1.23 -32.35 9.33
N ASP A 245 1.07 -33.31 8.41
CA ASP A 245 2.17 -34.05 7.80
C ASP A 245 3.06 -33.10 6.99
N TYR A 246 2.45 -32.13 6.29
CA TYR A 246 3.18 -31.12 5.54
C TYR A 246 3.94 -30.17 6.45
N TYR A 247 3.30 -29.69 7.54
CA TYR A 247 3.94 -28.87 8.55
C TYR A 247 5.13 -29.59 9.22
N ASP A 248 4.92 -30.83 9.69
CA ASP A 248 5.97 -31.61 10.35
C ASP A 248 7.13 -31.99 9.41
N LYS A 249 6.86 -32.06 8.10
CA LYS A 249 7.88 -32.34 7.09
C LYS A 249 8.77 -31.16 6.77
N TYR A 250 8.19 -29.96 6.62
CA TYR A 250 8.89 -28.81 6.05
C TYR A 250 9.23 -27.72 7.07
N TYR A 251 8.47 -27.58 8.17
CA TYR A 251 8.72 -26.57 9.21
C TYR A 251 9.67 -27.12 10.26
N THR A 252 10.92 -27.22 9.86
CA THR A 252 12.01 -27.78 10.69
C THR A 252 13.19 -26.81 10.71
N PRO A 253 13.95 -26.72 11.83
CA PRO A 253 15.02 -25.74 12.00
C PRO A 253 16.02 -25.67 10.85
N ASP A 254 16.43 -26.81 10.32
CA ASP A 254 17.40 -26.90 9.22
C ASP A 254 16.81 -26.50 7.83
N ASN A 255 15.49 -26.26 7.75
CA ASN A 255 14.78 -25.79 6.54
C ASN A 255 14.33 -24.34 6.63
N MET A 256 14.63 -23.69 7.72
CA MET A 256 14.24 -22.31 7.97
C MET A 256 15.46 -21.43 8.18
N ASN A 257 15.32 -20.16 7.86
CA ASN A 257 16.27 -19.13 8.25
C ASN A 257 15.59 -17.85 8.67
N LEU A 258 16.11 -17.24 9.72
CA LEU A 258 15.68 -15.93 10.20
C LEU A 258 16.61 -14.84 9.69
N VAL A 259 16.03 -13.77 9.21
CA VAL A 259 16.78 -12.54 8.94
C VAL A 259 16.18 -11.43 9.82
N VAL A 260 17.07 -10.73 10.53
CA VAL A 260 16.70 -9.59 11.37
C VAL A 260 17.49 -8.39 10.90
N THR A 261 16.80 -7.33 10.49
CA THR A 261 17.40 -6.06 10.04
C THR A 261 16.78 -4.91 10.84
N GLY A 262 17.51 -3.81 11.00
CA GLY A 262 17.03 -2.63 11.71
C GLY A 262 17.99 -2.16 12.80
N ASP A 263 17.51 -1.25 13.65
CA ASP A 263 18.30 -0.71 14.77
C ASP A 263 18.43 -1.73 15.91
N VAL A 264 19.22 -2.75 15.68
CA VAL A 264 19.37 -3.91 16.56
C VAL A 264 20.83 -4.26 16.83
N ASN A 265 21.10 -4.77 18.03
CA ASN A 265 22.41 -5.33 18.36
C ASN A 265 22.46 -6.83 18.01
N PRO A 266 23.39 -7.30 17.17
CA PRO A 266 23.47 -8.70 16.76
C PRO A 266 23.63 -9.69 17.91
N ASP A 267 24.35 -9.34 18.97
CA ASP A 267 24.59 -10.22 20.11
C ASP A 267 23.35 -10.35 21.00
N ASP A 268 22.48 -9.35 21.03
CA ASP A 268 21.21 -9.43 21.74
C ASP A 268 20.17 -10.19 20.91
N VAL A 269 20.10 -9.92 19.61
CA VAL A 269 19.24 -10.67 18.69
C VAL A 269 19.49 -12.17 18.80
N ILE A 270 20.76 -12.62 18.69
CA ILE A 270 21.05 -14.06 18.69
C ILE A 270 20.74 -14.74 20.04
N LYS A 271 20.88 -14.03 21.17
CA LYS A 271 20.47 -14.53 22.48
C LYS A 271 18.95 -14.74 22.55
N ILE A 272 18.17 -13.77 22.06
CA ILE A 272 16.72 -13.86 22.02
C ILE A 272 16.29 -14.97 21.06
N VAL A 273 16.89 -15.08 19.88
CA VAL A 273 16.61 -16.15 18.92
C VAL A 273 16.90 -17.52 19.54
N ALA A 274 18.09 -17.70 20.16
CA ALA A 274 18.50 -18.94 20.79
C ALA A 274 17.57 -19.39 21.94
N LYS A 275 16.94 -18.43 22.62
CA LYS A 275 15.94 -18.68 23.66
C LYS A 275 14.61 -19.17 23.09
N ASN A 276 14.20 -18.70 21.92
CA ASN A 276 12.86 -18.88 21.38
C ASN A 276 12.76 -19.94 20.26
N PHE A 277 13.80 -20.09 19.42
CA PHE A 277 13.87 -21.12 18.38
C PHE A 277 14.53 -22.39 18.93
N ASN A 278 13.74 -23.23 19.52
CA ASN A 278 14.23 -24.36 20.31
C ASN A 278 13.70 -25.73 19.84
N SER A 279 13.02 -25.80 18.72
CA SER A 279 12.54 -27.06 18.13
C SER A 279 13.71 -27.97 17.79
N ASN A 280 13.55 -29.26 18.14
CA ASN A 280 14.48 -30.34 17.80
C ASN A 280 13.93 -31.22 16.66
N LYS A 281 12.91 -30.75 15.95
CA LYS A 281 12.40 -31.46 14.77
C LYS A 281 13.50 -31.60 13.75
N VAL A 282 13.68 -32.83 13.25
CA VAL A 282 14.64 -33.14 12.20
C VAL A 282 13.90 -33.42 10.91
N SER A 283 14.35 -32.82 9.85
CA SER A 283 13.80 -33.08 8.52
C SER A 283 13.82 -34.57 8.16
N LYS A 284 12.66 -35.08 7.78
CA LYS A 284 12.50 -36.44 7.25
C LYS A 284 12.48 -36.38 5.71
N GLY A 285 13.67 -36.41 5.12
CA GLY A 285 13.80 -36.64 3.67
C GLY A 285 13.26 -35.55 2.74
N ARG A 286 13.83 -34.36 2.84
CA ARG A 286 13.45 -33.18 2.04
C ARG A 286 14.32 -32.94 0.83
N LYS A 287 14.54 -33.85 -0.01
CA LYS A 287 15.17 -33.47 -1.26
C LYS A 287 14.08 -33.12 -2.26
N PHE A 288 13.78 -31.82 -2.39
CA PHE A 288 13.17 -31.31 -3.60
C PHE A 288 14.28 -31.21 -4.64
N GLU A 289 14.39 -32.20 -5.50
CA GLU A 289 15.34 -32.27 -6.60
C GLU A 289 14.61 -32.19 -7.95
N GLU A 290 13.54 -31.41 -8.04
CA GLU A 290 12.96 -31.22 -9.36
C GLU A 290 13.95 -30.43 -10.22
N LYS A 291 14.47 -31.09 -11.24
CA LYS A 291 15.38 -30.48 -12.18
C LYS A 291 14.57 -29.62 -13.12
N LEU A 292 14.45 -28.34 -12.82
CA LEU A 292 13.80 -27.39 -13.72
C LEU A 292 14.60 -27.29 -15.02
N ILE A 293 14.09 -27.87 -16.07
CA ILE A 293 14.70 -27.86 -17.40
C ILE A 293 13.89 -26.91 -18.27
N PRO A 294 14.46 -25.75 -18.62
CA PRO A 294 13.77 -24.83 -19.53
C PRO A 294 13.49 -25.48 -20.89
N ILE A 295 12.45 -25.01 -21.55
CA ILE A 295 12.16 -25.42 -22.93
C ILE A 295 13.32 -25.07 -23.86
N ASN A 296 13.52 -25.90 -24.90
CA ASN A 296 14.57 -25.74 -25.92
C ASN A 296 14.06 -25.14 -27.22
N LYS A 297 12.80 -24.81 -27.30
CA LYS A 297 12.14 -24.12 -28.42
C LYS A 297 11.02 -23.25 -27.90
N THR A 298 10.70 -22.21 -28.63
CA THR A 298 9.59 -21.32 -28.28
C THR A 298 8.26 -22.06 -28.28
N VAL A 299 7.50 -21.84 -27.21
CA VAL A 299 6.16 -22.42 -27.04
C VAL A 299 5.20 -21.28 -26.80
N ARG A 300 4.19 -21.15 -27.65
CA ARG A 300 3.08 -20.20 -27.46
C ARG A 300 1.85 -20.93 -26.95
N LYS A 301 1.16 -20.30 -25.99
CA LYS A 301 -0.16 -20.73 -25.53
C LYS A 301 -1.09 -19.53 -25.45
N ASP A 302 -2.29 -19.72 -25.97
CA ASP A 302 -3.34 -18.71 -25.92
C ASP A 302 -4.47 -19.21 -25.03
N PHE A 303 -4.94 -18.37 -24.13
CA PHE A 303 -6.03 -18.62 -23.21
C PHE A 303 -7.11 -17.55 -23.43
N VAL A 304 -8.32 -17.87 -23.03
CA VAL A 304 -9.44 -16.92 -23.06
C VAL A 304 -9.99 -16.80 -21.64
N SER A 305 -10.11 -15.58 -21.15
CA SER A 305 -10.71 -15.28 -19.84
C SER A 305 -11.86 -14.29 -20.00
N ASP A 306 -12.99 -14.60 -19.38
CA ASP A 306 -14.14 -13.71 -19.29
C ASP A 306 -13.88 -12.52 -18.35
N LYS A 307 -12.79 -12.54 -17.60
CA LYS A 307 -12.32 -11.47 -16.72
C LYS A 307 -11.35 -10.51 -17.42
N ALA A 308 -10.73 -10.94 -18.51
CA ALA A 308 -9.84 -10.08 -19.27
C ALA A 308 -10.63 -9.00 -20.03
N THR A 309 -10.22 -7.76 -19.91
CA THR A 309 -10.73 -6.61 -20.67
C THR A 309 -9.81 -6.22 -21.83
N SER A 310 -8.59 -6.70 -21.78
CA SER A 310 -7.51 -6.52 -22.75
C SER A 310 -6.69 -7.81 -22.82
N THR A 311 -5.84 -7.94 -23.85
CA THR A 311 -4.95 -9.10 -23.93
C THR A 311 -3.70 -8.89 -23.09
N GLU A 312 -3.48 -9.80 -22.14
CA GLU A 312 -2.21 -9.91 -21.42
C GLU A 312 -1.23 -10.74 -22.26
N ILE A 313 -0.05 -10.19 -22.52
CA ILE A 313 1.03 -10.84 -23.27
C ILE A 313 2.21 -11.00 -22.33
N ILE A 314 2.65 -12.24 -22.08
CA ILE A 314 3.84 -12.51 -21.27
C ILE A 314 4.83 -13.35 -22.06
N LEU A 315 6.09 -12.87 -22.12
CA LEU A 315 7.25 -13.61 -22.62
C LEU A 315 8.10 -14.04 -21.43
N GLY A 316 8.26 -15.33 -21.22
CA GLY A 316 9.09 -15.91 -20.16
C GLY A 316 10.44 -16.38 -20.66
N PHE A 317 11.50 -16.04 -19.95
CA PHE A 317 12.88 -16.37 -20.26
C PHE A 317 13.54 -17.05 -19.07
N ALA A 318 14.32 -18.10 -19.36
CA ALA A 318 15.14 -18.75 -18.33
C ALA A 318 16.49 -18.01 -18.21
N GLY A 319 16.75 -17.47 -17.03
CA GLY A 319 17.98 -16.75 -16.70
C GLY A 319 19.09 -17.66 -16.20
N PRO A 320 20.15 -17.08 -15.63
CA PRO A 320 21.29 -17.80 -15.04
C PRO A 320 20.86 -18.61 -13.81
N LYS A 321 21.69 -19.60 -13.43
CA LYS A 321 21.50 -20.34 -12.20
C LYS A 321 21.71 -19.44 -10.97
N ASN A 322 21.05 -19.80 -9.86
CA ASN A 322 21.20 -19.08 -8.60
C ASN A 322 22.65 -19.00 -8.10
N SER A 323 23.49 -19.97 -8.43
CA SER A 323 24.91 -20.02 -8.02
C SER A 323 25.87 -19.23 -8.91
N ASP A 324 25.45 -18.82 -10.10
CA ASP A 324 26.35 -18.21 -11.09
C ASP A 324 26.43 -16.69 -10.88
N THR A 325 27.21 -16.25 -9.89
CA THR A 325 27.23 -14.85 -9.44
C THR A 325 27.54 -13.86 -10.55
N LYS A 326 28.63 -14.03 -11.32
CA LYS A 326 28.99 -13.13 -12.41
C LYS A 326 27.91 -13.07 -13.50
N GLU A 327 27.39 -14.21 -13.89
CA GLU A 327 26.30 -14.32 -14.90
C GLU A 327 25.02 -13.63 -14.42
N ARG A 328 24.72 -13.70 -13.10
CA ARG A 328 23.56 -13.01 -12.52
C ARG A 328 23.71 -11.49 -12.60
N VAL A 329 24.90 -10.96 -12.27
CA VAL A 329 25.14 -9.51 -12.34
C VAL A 329 25.10 -9.02 -13.80
N ALA A 330 25.69 -9.78 -14.74
CA ALA A 330 25.59 -9.47 -16.16
C ALA A 330 24.13 -9.53 -16.67
N TYR A 331 23.35 -10.46 -16.14
CA TYR A 331 21.94 -10.63 -16.46
C TYR A 331 21.10 -9.47 -15.92
N ASP A 332 21.35 -9.01 -14.69
CA ASP A 332 20.69 -7.85 -14.11
C ASP A 332 20.93 -6.59 -14.96
N LEU A 333 22.17 -6.43 -15.46
CA LEU A 333 22.54 -5.35 -16.35
C LEU A 333 21.87 -5.47 -17.72
N ALA A 334 21.75 -6.69 -18.26
CA ALA A 334 21.01 -6.94 -19.50
C ALA A 334 19.50 -6.65 -19.36
N GLN A 335 18.88 -6.97 -18.23
CA GLN A 335 17.50 -6.60 -17.92
C GLN A 335 17.33 -5.07 -17.85
N THR A 336 18.27 -4.40 -17.16
CA THR A 336 18.28 -2.93 -17.06
C THR A 336 18.43 -2.27 -18.43
N TYR A 337 19.24 -2.87 -19.31
CA TYR A 337 19.32 -2.43 -20.71
C TYR A 337 17.99 -2.57 -21.45
N LEU A 338 17.34 -3.72 -21.36
CA LEU A 338 16.03 -3.95 -21.98
C LEU A 338 14.95 -2.99 -21.47
N GLN A 339 14.98 -2.64 -20.21
CA GLN A 339 14.07 -1.65 -19.60
C GLN A 339 14.43 -0.20 -19.96
N SER A 340 15.64 0.04 -20.44
CA SER A 340 16.12 1.38 -20.78
C SER A 340 15.50 1.91 -22.08
N TYR A 341 15.58 3.22 -22.25
CA TYR A 341 15.13 3.86 -23.48
C TYR A 341 15.96 3.42 -24.71
N SER A 342 17.25 3.12 -24.50
CA SER A 342 18.17 2.69 -25.57
C SER A 342 17.81 1.36 -26.22
N SER A 343 17.04 0.50 -25.56
CA SER A 343 16.57 -0.78 -26.12
C SER A 343 15.52 -0.62 -27.22
N GLY A 344 14.81 0.49 -27.24
CA GLY A 344 13.71 0.74 -28.19
C GLY A 344 12.38 0.08 -27.81
N LEU A 345 12.31 -0.77 -26.79
CA LEU A 345 11.08 -1.50 -26.45
C LEU A 345 9.91 -0.57 -26.15
N LYS A 346 10.11 0.42 -25.30
CA LYS A 346 9.06 1.39 -24.94
C LYS A 346 8.62 2.23 -26.14
N GLN A 347 9.60 2.72 -26.94
CA GLN A 347 9.32 3.56 -28.12
C GLN A 347 8.53 2.83 -29.19
N ASN A 348 8.93 1.59 -29.50
CA ASN A 348 8.31 0.82 -30.56
C ASN A 348 6.88 0.38 -30.22
N LEU A 349 6.58 0.26 -28.92
CA LEU A 349 5.25 -0.15 -28.43
C LEU A 349 4.33 1.06 -28.17
N LYS A 350 4.86 2.27 -28.04
CA LYS A 350 4.06 3.49 -27.76
C LYS A 350 2.93 3.70 -28.77
N LYS A 351 3.14 3.38 -30.06
CA LYS A 351 2.10 3.49 -31.11
C LYS A 351 0.87 2.59 -30.91
N TYR A 352 1.00 1.56 -30.06
CA TYR A 352 -0.12 0.67 -29.68
C TYR A 352 -0.71 1.03 -28.32
N ASN A 353 -0.22 2.10 -27.67
CA ASN A 353 -0.53 2.44 -26.29
C ASN A 353 -0.19 1.30 -25.33
N ALA A 354 0.88 0.57 -25.59
CA ALA A 354 1.35 -0.57 -24.83
C ALA A 354 2.68 -0.24 -24.15
N SER A 355 2.79 -0.56 -22.86
CA SER A 355 3.99 -0.31 -22.06
C SER A 355 4.54 -1.62 -21.52
N PRO A 356 5.76 -2.03 -21.93
CA PRO A 356 6.37 -3.24 -21.43
C PRO A 356 6.97 -3.02 -20.04
N TYR A 357 6.89 -4.03 -19.18
CA TYR A 357 7.69 -4.11 -17.97
C TYR A 357 8.35 -5.47 -17.85
N ILE A 358 9.48 -5.52 -17.13
CA ILE A 358 10.27 -6.73 -16.93
C ILE A 358 10.43 -6.95 -15.44
N ASP A 359 10.17 -8.18 -14.99
CA ASP A 359 10.35 -8.58 -13.60
C ASP A 359 10.84 -10.04 -13.51
N ASN A 360 11.16 -10.49 -12.31
CA ASN A 360 11.74 -11.79 -12.05
C ASN A 360 10.88 -12.63 -11.12
N GLU A 361 10.83 -13.94 -11.40
CA GLU A 361 10.23 -14.93 -10.52
C GLU A 361 11.26 -15.90 -9.95
N LYS A 362 11.14 -16.19 -8.66
CA LYS A 362 11.94 -17.19 -7.98
C LYS A 362 11.22 -18.55 -7.95
N ILE A 363 11.62 -19.45 -8.83
CA ILE A 363 10.96 -20.75 -9.02
C ILE A 363 11.53 -21.81 -8.06
N GLY A 364 12.76 -21.68 -7.63
CA GLY A 364 13.42 -22.62 -6.71
C GLY A 364 14.57 -21.99 -5.93
N THR A 365 14.95 -22.64 -4.84
CA THR A 365 16.05 -22.23 -3.95
C THR A 365 17.31 -23.06 -4.14
N ASN A 366 17.29 -24.09 -4.98
CA ASN A 366 18.48 -24.88 -5.29
C ASN A 366 19.50 -23.99 -6.03
N PRO A 367 20.81 -24.04 -5.72
CA PRO A 367 21.86 -23.32 -6.43
C PRO A 367 21.85 -23.51 -7.96
N ASN A 368 21.42 -24.69 -8.42
CA ASN A 368 21.31 -24.99 -9.85
C ASN A 368 19.99 -24.56 -10.52
N CYS A 369 19.02 -24.04 -9.75
CA CYS A 369 17.80 -23.52 -10.33
C CYS A 369 18.09 -22.30 -11.19
N PRO A 370 17.53 -22.24 -12.42
CA PRO A 370 17.55 -21.02 -13.20
C PRO A 370 16.62 -19.98 -12.59
N ARG A 371 16.98 -18.70 -12.70
CA ARG A 371 16.05 -17.60 -12.49
C ARG A 371 15.06 -17.54 -13.65
N MET A 372 13.89 -17.04 -13.42
CA MET A 372 12.96 -16.68 -14.47
C MET A 372 12.83 -15.16 -14.56
N THR A 373 12.92 -14.64 -15.77
CA THR A 373 12.50 -13.28 -16.08
C THR A 373 11.29 -13.33 -17.00
N TYR A 374 10.37 -12.44 -16.80
CA TYR A 374 9.26 -12.27 -17.72
C TYR A 374 9.14 -10.81 -18.18
N LEU A 375 8.77 -10.66 -19.43
CA LEU A 375 8.39 -9.39 -20.03
C LEU A 375 6.88 -9.41 -20.23
N ALA A 376 6.17 -8.51 -19.60
CA ALA A 376 4.74 -8.41 -19.67
C ALA A 376 4.28 -7.15 -20.38
N VAL A 377 3.24 -7.25 -21.18
CA VAL A 377 2.60 -6.14 -21.90
C VAL A 377 1.10 -6.38 -21.96
N ASN A 378 0.35 -5.32 -21.62
CA ASN A 378 -1.09 -5.30 -21.82
C ASN A 378 -1.41 -4.61 -23.16
N SER A 379 -2.37 -5.12 -23.91
CA SER A 379 -2.74 -4.62 -25.25
C SER A 379 -4.22 -4.79 -25.55
N ASP A 380 -4.75 -3.86 -26.34
CA ASP A 380 -6.03 -4.07 -27.05
C ASP A 380 -5.98 -5.41 -27.80
N ASP A 381 -7.00 -6.25 -27.63
CA ASP A 381 -7.04 -7.60 -28.24
C ASP A 381 -6.84 -7.57 -29.76
N LYS A 382 -7.41 -6.61 -30.45
CA LYS A 382 -7.26 -6.45 -31.91
C LYS A 382 -5.84 -6.10 -32.35
N LYS A 383 -5.00 -5.61 -31.44
CA LYS A 383 -3.62 -5.19 -31.68
C LYS A 383 -2.60 -6.17 -31.08
N SER A 384 -3.04 -7.15 -30.32
CA SER A 384 -2.19 -8.06 -29.54
C SER A 384 -1.15 -8.77 -30.41
N GLU A 385 -1.52 -9.25 -31.56
CA GLU A 385 -0.60 -9.89 -32.53
C GLU A 385 0.45 -8.90 -33.08
N GLN A 386 0.07 -7.65 -33.31
CA GLN A 386 0.99 -6.62 -33.82
C GLN A 386 1.95 -6.19 -32.69
N VAL A 387 1.46 -6.11 -31.45
CA VAL A 387 2.28 -5.84 -30.27
C VAL A 387 3.27 -6.98 -30.05
N LEU A 388 2.83 -8.23 -30.08
CA LEU A 388 3.70 -9.40 -29.98
C LEU A 388 4.76 -9.43 -31.09
N LYS A 389 4.37 -9.20 -32.35
CA LYS A 389 5.29 -9.10 -33.47
C LYS A 389 6.33 -7.98 -33.24
N THR A 390 5.90 -6.80 -32.80
CA THR A 390 6.79 -5.68 -32.52
C THR A 390 7.77 -5.98 -31.38
N LEU A 391 7.33 -6.71 -30.34
CA LEU A 391 8.20 -7.19 -29.26
C LEU A 391 9.30 -8.10 -29.85
N PHE A 392 8.92 -9.10 -30.65
CA PHE A 392 9.86 -10.02 -31.26
C PHE A 392 10.84 -9.31 -32.20
N GLU A 393 10.35 -8.43 -33.05
CA GLU A 393 11.19 -7.63 -33.94
C GLU A 393 12.16 -6.72 -33.17
N THR A 394 11.70 -6.08 -32.11
CA THR A 394 12.54 -5.18 -31.29
C THR A 394 13.62 -5.97 -30.57
N ILE A 395 13.28 -7.09 -29.93
CA ILE A 395 14.25 -7.92 -29.19
C ILE A 395 15.25 -8.56 -30.16
N SER A 396 14.79 -9.03 -31.34
CA SER A 396 15.66 -9.62 -32.38
C SER A 396 16.66 -8.60 -32.98
N ASN A 397 16.28 -7.35 -33.02
CA ASN A 397 17.08 -6.27 -33.62
C ASN A 397 17.67 -5.31 -32.57
N LEU A 398 17.81 -5.76 -31.33
CA LEU A 398 18.45 -4.96 -30.27
C LEU A 398 19.86 -4.52 -30.73
N LYS A 399 20.10 -3.24 -30.56
CA LYS A 399 21.46 -2.70 -30.80
C LYS A 399 22.41 -3.20 -29.72
N GLU A 400 23.68 -3.33 -30.07
CA GLU A 400 24.70 -3.60 -29.07
C GLU A 400 24.82 -2.41 -28.11
N VAL A 401 25.03 -2.71 -26.83
CA VAL A 401 25.21 -1.71 -25.79
C VAL A 401 26.48 -0.89 -26.10
N SER A 402 26.37 0.44 -26.14
CA SER A 402 27.51 1.33 -26.30
C SER A 402 28.28 1.48 -24.99
N ASP A 403 29.55 1.86 -25.04
CA ASP A 403 30.35 2.10 -23.83
C ASP A 403 29.70 3.18 -22.92
N LYS A 404 29.12 4.22 -23.53
CA LYS A 404 28.38 5.26 -22.80
C LYS A 404 27.11 4.71 -22.13
N ASP A 405 26.38 3.87 -22.81
CA ASP A 405 25.20 3.23 -22.22
C ASP A 405 25.60 2.24 -21.11
N LEU A 406 26.68 1.49 -21.32
CA LEU A 406 27.17 0.57 -20.31
C LEU A 406 27.43 1.28 -18.97
N GLU A 407 28.20 2.36 -18.99
CA GLU A 407 28.53 3.10 -17.77
C GLU A 407 27.29 3.70 -17.11
N ARG A 408 26.38 4.27 -17.89
CA ARG A 408 25.10 4.78 -17.40
C ARG A 408 24.23 3.70 -16.77
N LEU A 409 24.19 2.51 -17.36
CA LEU A 409 23.41 1.38 -16.83
C LEU A 409 24.02 0.81 -15.55
N LYS A 410 25.36 0.75 -15.43
CA LYS A 410 26.05 0.37 -14.20
C LYS A 410 25.73 1.33 -13.07
N GLN A 411 25.86 2.64 -13.33
CA GLN A 411 25.54 3.67 -12.34
C GLN A 411 24.08 3.59 -11.89
N ARG A 412 23.16 3.35 -12.82
CA ARG A 412 21.74 3.16 -12.50
C ARG A 412 21.53 1.97 -11.56
N LEU A 413 22.15 0.81 -11.85
CA LEU A 413 22.03 -0.37 -10.99
C LEU A 413 22.60 -0.16 -9.59
N ILE A 414 23.74 0.53 -9.46
CA ILE A 414 24.33 0.88 -8.17
C ILE A 414 23.39 1.79 -7.40
N LYS A 415 22.85 2.83 -8.06
CA LYS A 415 21.89 3.76 -7.45
C LYS A 415 20.64 3.02 -6.96
N ASP A 416 19.96 2.28 -7.87
CA ASP A 416 18.73 1.55 -7.54
C ASP A 416 18.95 0.55 -6.39
N ARG A 417 20.14 -0.07 -6.34
CA ARG A 417 20.51 -0.97 -5.26
C ARG A 417 20.75 -0.24 -3.94
N ASN A 418 21.48 0.88 -3.95
CA ASN A 418 21.73 1.66 -2.75
C ASN A 418 20.43 2.19 -2.16
N GLU A 419 19.54 2.75 -2.97
CA GLU A 419 18.21 3.17 -2.55
C GLU A 419 17.38 2.00 -1.95
N ALA A 420 17.45 0.82 -2.57
CA ALA A 420 16.77 -0.36 -2.03
C ALA A 420 17.35 -0.79 -0.67
N PHE A 421 18.65 -0.63 -0.45
CA PHE A 421 19.35 -1.02 0.78
C PHE A 421 19.26 0.04 1.91
N GLU A 422 18.66 1.18 1.69
CA GLU A 422 18.27 2.12 2.75
C GLU A 422 17.08 1.62 3.57
N ILE A 423 16.27 0.73 3.01
CA ILE A 423 15.03 0.22 3.60
C ILE A 423 15.29 -1.15 4.24
N SER A 424 15.11 -1.24 5.56
CA SER A 424 15.40 -2.47 6.34
C SER A 424 14.67 -3.71 5.82
N GLN A 425 13.44 -3.58 5.32
CA GLN A 425 12.70 -4.68 4.70
C GLN A 425 13.33 -5.17 3.41
N ASN A 426 13.76 -4.27 2.53
CA ASN A 426 14.42 -4.64 1.28
C ASN A 426 15.77 -5.34 1.53
N VAL A 427 16.53 -4.84 2.51
CA VAL A 427 17.77 -5.50 2.97
C VAL A 427 17.47 -6.91 3.45
N ASN A 428 16.43 -7.07 4.29
CA ASN A 428 15.97 -8.36 4.79
C ASN A 428 15.65 -9.33 3.65
N ASP A 429 14.85 -8.88 2.67
CA ASP A 429 14.42 -9.70 1.52
C ASP A 429 15.61 -10.14 0.63
N ASN A 430 16.55 -9.25 0.38
CA ASN A 430 17.75 -9.58 -0.41
C ASN A 430 18.63 -10.61 0.30
N ILE A 431 18.84 -10.45 1.62
CA ILE A 431 19.64 -11.38 2.41
C ILE A 431 18.94 -12.73 2.53
N GLY A 432 17.64 -12.75 2.82
CA GLY A 432 16.87 -13.99 2.91
C GLY A 432 16.95 -14.81 1.62
N LYS A 433 16.81 -14.16 0.48
CA LYS A 433 16.97 -14.81 -0.84
C LYS A 433 18.39 -15.33 -1.08
N ALA A 434 19.41 -14.56 -0.72
CA ALA A 434 20.82 -14.97 -0.90
C ALA A 434 21.21 -16.14 0.00
N VAL A 435 20.70 -16.17 1.26
CA VAL A 435 20.90 -17.30 2.20
C VAL A 435 20.26 -18.57 1.66
N LEU A 436 19.04 -18.48 1.10
CA LEU A 436 18.35 -19.62 0.50
C LEU A 436 19.02 -20.13 -0.77
N ASP A 437 19.55 -19.23 -1.61
CA ASP A 437 20.31 -19.56 -2.83
C ASP A 437 21.69 -20.12 -2.50
N ASN A 438 22.13 -20.02 -1.23
CA ASN A 438 23.50 -20.26 -0.78
C ASN A 438 24.50 -19.46 -1.61
N ASN A 439 24.17 -18.21 -1.93
CA ASN A 439 24.98 -17.30 -2.74
C ASN A 439 25.07 -15.90 -2.10
N MET A 440 25.86 -15.80 -1.03
CA MET A 440 26.12 -14.52 -0.34
C MET A 440 27.07 -13.63 -1.15
N GLU A 441 27.91 -14.20 -2.02
CA GLU A 441 28.81 -13.47 -2.90
C GLU A 441 28.06 -12.50 -3.82
N TYR A 442 26.86 -12.88 -4.28
CA TYR A 442 26.00 -12.00 -5.06
C TYR A 442 25.63 -10.70 -4.32
N LEU A 443 25.66 -10.69 -2.99
CA LEU A 443 25.47 -9.47 -2.21
C LEU A 443 26.77 -8.73 -1.93
N SER A 444 27.82 -9.46 -1.49
CA SER A 444 29.05 -8.85 -1.01
C SER A 444 30.01 -8.38 -2.12
N ASP A 445 29.95 -8.98 -3.29
CA ASP A 445 30.88 -8.65 -4.40
C ASP A 445 30.15 -8.09 -5.64
N TYR A 446 28.89 -7.74 -5.49
CA TYR A 446 28.02 -7.27 -6.59
C TYR A 446 28.62 -6.10 -7.37
N GLU A 447 29.04 -5.04 -6.67
CA GLU A 447 29.54 -3.81 -7.29
C GLU A 447 30.92 -4.01 -7.95
N ASN A 448 31.79 -4.83 -7.34
CA ASN A 448 33.06 -5.16 -7.94
C ASN A 448 32.89 -5.95 -9.24
N ILE A 449 31.97 -6.93 -9.22
CA ILE A 449 31.63 -7.70 -10.42
C ILE A 449 31.01 -6.78 -11.48
N LEU A 450 30.05 -5.94 -11.08
CA LEU A 450 29.37 -5.01 -11.97
C LEU A 450 30.35 -4.02 -12.63
N SER A 451 31.28 -3.47 -11.85
CA SER A 451 32.31 -2.55 -12.37
C SER A 451 33.20 -3.21 -13.40
N GLY A 452 33.52 -4.50 -13.21
CA GLY A 452 34.38 -5.29 -14.11
C GLY A 452 33.67 -5.80 -15.37
N LEU A 453 32.34 -5.67 -15.48
CA LEU A 453 31.62 -6.12 -16.68
C LEU A 453 31.92 -5.22 -17.88
N THR A 454 32.07 -5.85 -19.04
CA THR A 454 32.26 -5.20 -20.34
C THR A 454 30.95 -5.15 -21.13
N LYS A 455 30.90 -4.36 -22.19
CA LYS A 455 29.77 -4.38 -23.13
C LYS A 455 29.53 -5.76 -23.74
N ASP A 456 30.58 -6.53 -23.97
CA ASP A 456 30.50 -7.89 -24.51
C ASP A 456 29.83 -8.84 -23.50
N ASP A 457 30.12 -8.71 -22.18
CA ASP A 457 29.41 -9.48 -21.14
C ASP A 457 27.91 -9.23 -21.18
N VAL A 458 27.49 -7.93 -21.33
CA VAL A 458 26.09 -7.55 -21.40
C VAL A 458 25.45 -8.06 -22.70
N ASN A 459 26.08 -7.83 -23.84
CA ASN A 459 25.59 -8.26 -25.14
C ASN A 459 25.45 -9.78 -25.22
N ASN A 460 26.40 -10.51 -24.64
CA ASN A 460 26.34 -11.96 -24.52
C ASN A 460 25.22 -12.42 -23.61
N ALA A 461 24.98 -11.73 -22.49
CA ALA A 461 23.88 -12.03 -21.58
C ALA A 461 22.53 -11.78 -22.26
N VAL A 462 22.37 -10.67 -23.02
CA VAL A 462 21.18 -10.41 -23.83
C VAL A 462 20.94 -11.55 -24.82
N LYS A 463 21.93 -11.89 -25.64
CA LYS A 463 21.83 -12.96 -26.65
C LYS A 463 21.54 -14.32 -26.05
N LYS A 464 22.13 -14.64 -24.90
CA LYS A 464 22.02 -15.95 -24.24
C LYS A 464 20.69 -16.15 -23.54
N TYR A 465 20.21 -15.13 -22.83
CA TYR A 465 19.08 -15.27 -21.90
C TYR A 465 17.76 -14.72 -22.47
N PHE A 466 17.81 -13.76 -23.36
CA PHE A 466 16.59 -13.25 -24.03
C PHE A 466 16.44 -13.84 -25.45
N ASP A 467 16.71 -15.14 -25.55
CA ASP A 467 16.64 -15.90 -26.80
C ASP A 467 15.18 -16.22 -27.16
N LEU A 468 14.66 -15.51 -28.14
CA LEU A 468 13.29 -15.69 -28.62
C LEU A 468 13.02 -17.07 -29.24
N ASN A 469 14.05 -17.86 -29.51
CA ASN A 469 13.86 -19.25 -29.98
C ASN A 469 13.58 -20.24 -28.84
N LYS A 470 13.68 -19.79 -27.58
CA LYS A 470 13.50 -20.61 -26.36
C LYS A 470 12.64 -19.90 -25.32
N THR A 471 11.70 -19.10 -25.74
CA THR A 471 10.81 -18.34 -24.87
C THR A 471 9.44 -18.99 -24.71
N ALA A 472 8.85 -18.91 -23.53
CA ALA A 472 7.45 -19.19 -23.32
C ALA A 472 6.64 -17.95 -23.64
N VAL A 473 5.68 -18.04 -24.52
CA VAL A 473 4.78 -16.94 -24.90
C VAL A 473 3.38 -17.29 -24.45
N THR A 474 2.82 -16.49 -23.59
CA THR A 474 1.45 -16.67 -23.11
C THR A 474 0.62 -15.44 -23.43
N LEU A 475 -0.53 -15.66 -24.06
CA LEU A 475 -1.55 -14.63 -24.25
C LEU A 475 -2.81 -15.03 -23.50
N VAL A 476 -3.39 -14.10 -22.75
CA VAL A 476 -4.71 -14.25 -22.17
C VAL A 476 -5.61 -13.22 -22.82
N HIS A 477 -6.47 -13.70 -23.72
CA HIS A 477 -7.39 -12.88 -24.48
C HIS A 477 -8.70 -12.67 -23.73
N PRO A 478 -9.39 -11.53 -23.91
CA PRO A 478 -10.78 -11.40 -23.51
C PRO A 478 -11.62 -12.45 -24.23
N ALA A 479 -12.62 -12.99 -23.57
CA ALA A 479 -13.59 -13.87 -24.21
C ALA A 479 -14.16 -13.17 -25.45
N LYS A 480 -14.11 -13.79 -26.63
CA LYS A 480 -14.66 -13.21 -27.85
C LYS A 480 -16.09 -12.78 -27.56
N GLN A 481 -16.28 -11.48 -27.47
CA GLN A 481 -17.61 -10.92 -27.56
C GLN A 481 -18.18 -11.39 -28.89
N VAL A 482 -19.21 -12.23 -28.81
CA VAL A 482 -20.13 -12.38 -29.93
C VAL A 482 -20.45 -10.94 -30.34
N ASN A 483 -20.31 -10.58 -31.62
CA ASN A 483 -20.59 -9.26 -32.14
C ASN A 483 -22.04 -8.86 -31.81
N VAL A 484 -22.26 -8.51 -30.57
CA VAL A 484 -23.29 -7.63 -30.14
C VAL A 484 -22.71 -6.27 -30.43
N SER A 485 -23.24 -5.58 -31.41
CA SER A 485 -23.00 -4.17 -31.57
C SER A 485 -23.29 -3.55 -30.23
N PHE A 486 -22.25 -3.21 -29.49
CA PHE A 486 -22.35 -2.53 -28.22
C PHE A 486 -22.77 -1.11 -28.57
N GLN A 487 -24.07 -0.86 -28.61
CA GLN A 487 -24.57 0.49 -28.39
C GLN A 487 -24.08 0.81 -26.97
N GLY A 488 -23.13 1.74 -26.88
CA GLY A 488 -22.57 2.15 -25.64
C GLY A 488 -23.69 2.40 -24.65
N LYS A 489 -23.84 1.56 -23.62
CA LYS A 489 -24.82 1.79 -22.58
C LYS A 489 -24.35 3.06 -21.90
N THR A 490 -25.21 4.09 -21.91
CA THR A 490 -25.04 5.26 -21.09
C THR A 490 -25.02 4.78 -19.64
N ARG A 491 -23.83 4.57 -19.08
CA ARG A 491 -23.67 4.23 -17.66
C ARG A 491 -23.83 5.51 -16.87
N GLN A 492 -24.60 5.45 -15.83
CA GLN A 492 -24.66 6.52 -14.83
C GLN A 492 -23.79 6.12 -13.62
N PRO A 493 -23.13 7.06 -12.95
CA PRO A 493 -22.30 6.79 -11.77
C PRO A 493 -23.06 6.04 -10.68
N ILE A 494 -24.33 6.39 -10.50
CA ILE A 494 -25.25 5.68 -9.60
C ILE A 494 -26.58 5.51 -10.32
N ASP A 495 -27.19 4.32 -10.22
CA ASP A 495 -28.53 4.11 -10.77
C ASP A 495 -29.56 4.85 -9.91
N ILE A 496 -30.07 5.94 -10.46
CA ILE A 496 -31.01 6.84 -9.82
C ILE A 496 -32.30 6.12 -9.35
N LYS A 497 -32.70 5.06 -10.06
CA LYS A 497 -33.91 4.27 -9.72
C LYS A 497 -33.78 3.53 -8.38
N ASN A 498 -32.54 3.31 -7.92
CA ASN A 498 -32.23 2.61 -6.66
C ASN A 498 -32.03 3.57 -5.49
N ILE A 499 -32.19 4.88 -5.70
CA ILE A 499 -32.02 5.92 -4.67
C ILE A 499 -33.39 6.33 -4.11
N GLU A 500 -33.47 6.37 -2.79
CA GLU A 500 -34.56 6.98 -2.04
C GLU A 500 -34.00 8.01 -1.06
N GLU A 501 -34.68 9.11 -0.87
CA GLU A 501 -34.31 10.21 0.00
C GLU A 501 -35.52 10.61 0.87
N GLN A 502 -35.25 10.90 2.15
CA GLN A 502 -36.30 11.49 3.03
C GLN A 502 -35.63 12.27 4.18
N THR A 503 -36.38 13.24 4.74
CA THR A 503 -35.99 13.98 5.94
C THR A 503 -36.78 13.50 7.13
N LEU A 504 -36.12 13.22 8.25
CA LEU A 504 -36.75 12.83 9.51
C LEU A 504 -37.26 14.05 10.30
N PRO A 505 -38.24 13.89 11.22
CA PRO A 505 -38.73 14.96 12.09
C PRO A 505 -37.69 15.60 13.01
N ASN A 506 -36.58 14.88 13.29
CA ASN A 506 -35.41 15.40 14.04
C ASN A 506 -34.34 16.03 13.11
N ASN A 507 -34.67 16.33 11.87
CA ASN A 507 -33.89 17.02 10.84
C ASN A 507 -32.72 16.23 10.24
N PHE A 508 -32.67 14.91 10.42
CA PHE A 508 -31.72 14.09 9.65
C PHE A 508 -32.24 13.88 8.21
N ASP A 509 -31.37 14.13 7.24
CA ASP A 509 -31.60 13.70 5.87
C ASP A 509 -31.06 12.29 5.67
N ILE A 510 -31.88 11.40 5.13
CA ILE A 510 -31.51 10.03 4.86
C ILE A 510 -31.45 9.77 3.36
N GLY A 511 -30.31 9.20 2.93
CA GLY A 511 -30.16 8.64 1.58
C GLY A 511 -30.05 7.12 1.63
N PHE A 512 -30.93 6.45 0.90
CA PHE A 512 -30.93 5.00 0.76
C PHE A 512 -30.54 4.59 -0.64
N TYR A 513 -29.82 3.45 -0.73
CA TYR A 513 -29.51 2.80 -1.99
C TYR A 513 -29.98 1.34 -1.97
N GLU A 514 -30.86 0.95 -2.88
CA GLU A 514 -31.30 -0.45 -3.00
C GLU A 514 -30.19 -1.32 -3.58
N THR A 515 -29.88 -2.45 -2.91
CA THR A 515 -28.82 -3.39 -3.32
C THR A 515 -29.36 -4.82 -3.46
N LYS A 516 -28.66 -5.62 -4.29
CA LYS A 516 -28.96 -7.04 -4.44
C LYS A 516 -28.31 -7.91 -3.37
N ASN A 517 -27.24 -7.42 -2.72
CA ASN A 517 -26.52 -8.17 -1.69
C ASN A 517 -27.19 -8.03 -0.31
N ASN A 518 -26.86 -8.94 0.59
CA ASN A 518 -27.40 -8.99 1.95
C ASN A 518 -26.47 -8.38 3.01
N ASN A 519 -25.44 -7.66 2.62
CA ASN A 519 -24.59 -6.92 3.56
C ASN A 519 -25.30 -5.64 3.96
N PHE A 520 -25.14 -5.26 5.23
CA PHE A 520 -25.66 -4.02 5.77
C PHE A 520 -24.53 -3.00 5.91
N ASN A 521 -24.74 -1.79 5.37
CA ASN A 521 -23.85 -0.65 5.51
C ASN A 521 -24.67 0.57 5.94
N TYR A 522 -24.16 1.27 6.94
CA TYR A 522 -24.82 2.42 7.54
C TYR A 522 -23.77 3.46 7.92
N ASN A 523 -23.99 4.69 7.52
CA ASN A 523 -23.18 5.83 7.94
C ASN A 523 -24.08 6.87 8.57
N VAL A 524 -23.62 7.52 9.62
CA VAL A 524 -24.22 8.72 10.20
C VAL A 524 -23.15 9.77 10.38
N SER A 525 -23.45 11.00 9.94
CA SER A 525 -22.53 12.14 10.01
C SER A 525 -23.24 13.32 10.67
N LEU A 526 -22.57 13.91 11.66
CA LEU A 526 -22.99 15.14 12.35
C LEU A 526 -21.98 16.22 11.95
N ILE A 527 -22.41 17.20 11.17
CA ILE A 527 -21.51 18.13 10.47
C ILE A 527 -21.84 19.55 10.93
N SER A 528 -20.89 20.22 11.58
CA SER A 528 -20.93 21.65 11.84
C SER A 528 -20.38 22.41 10.65
N ASP A 529 -21.09 23.45 10.20
CA ASP A 529 -20.59 24.29 9.09
C ASP A 529 -19.37 25.15 9.50
N VAL A 530 -19.14 25.35 10.81
CA VAL A 530 -17.99 26.08 11.33
C VAL A 530 -17.13 25.10 12.15
N PRO A 531 -15.83 24.98 11.85
CA PRO A 531 -14.92 24.14 12.62
C PRO A 531 -14.79 24.57 14.08
N TYR A 532 -14.47 23.62 14.97
CA TYR A 532 -14.08 23.93 16.33
C TYR A 532 -12.63 24.46 16.33
N HIS A 533 -12.41 25.67 16.88
CA HIS A 533 -11.10 26.33 16.85
C HIS A 533 -10.75 27.05 18.18
N LYS A 534 -11.34 26.59 19.29
CA LYS A 534 -11.06 27.26 20.58
C LYS A 534 -9.70 26.92 21.17
N LYS A 535 -9.15 25.75 20.86
CA LYS A 535 -7.90 25.27 21.44
C LYS A 535 -7.20 24.28 20.51
N ALA A 536 -5.92 24.54 20.21
CA ALA A 536 -5.13 23.70 19.32
C ALA A 536 -5.00 22.26 19.85
N GLY A 537 -5.07 21.27 18.98
CA GLY A 537 -4.87 19.85 19.29
C GLY A 537 -6.07 19.12 19.91
N VAL A 538 -7.14 19.84 20.31
CA VAL A 538 -8.32 19.20 20.93
C VAL A 538 -9.08 18.33 19.93
N THR A 539 -9.15 18.74 18.67
CA THR A 539 -9.80 18.03 17.57
C THR A 539 -9.09 16.70 17.28
N GLU A 540 -7.76 16.71 17.25
CA GLU A 540 -6.91 15.53 17.05
C GLU A 540 -7.03 14.57 18.24
N VAL A 541 -7.02 15.08 19.45
CA VAL A 541 -7.22 14.30 20.68
C VAL A 541 -8.60 13.65 20.72
N LEU A 542 -9.66 14.37 20.35
CA LEU A 542 -11.01 13.82 20.28
C LEU A 542 -11.09 12.71 19.22
N ASN A 543 -10.47 12.91 18.05
CA ASN A 543 -10.41 11.88 17.02
C ASN A 543 -9.71 10.60 17.52
N ALA A 544 -8.59 10.72 18.22
CA ALA A 544 -7.89 9.58 18.80
C ALA A 544 -8.77 8.84 19.84
N ILE A 545 -9.50 9.56 20.67
CA ILE A 545 -10.38 8.98 21.70
C ILE A 545 -11.53 8.15 21.09
N TYR A 546 -12.03 8.50 19.90
CA TYR A 546 -13.07 7.71 19.22
C TYR A 546 -12.64 6.28 18.90
N SER A 547 -11.35 5.99 18.83
CA SER A 547 -10.82 4.63 18.65
C SER A 547 -10.76 3.80 19.94
N MET A 548 -10.91 4.43 21.13
CA MET A 548 -10.65 3.85 22.44
C MET A 548 -11.90 3.29 23.15
N GLY A 549 -12.90 2.89 22.38
CA GLY A 549 -14.15 2.33 22.89
C GLY A 549 -15.21 3.37 23.23
N THR A 550 -16.14 3.00 24.09
CA THR A 550 -17.27 3.83 24.53
C THR A 550 -17.27 4.00 26.04
N LYS A 551 -18.07 4.93 26.53
CA LYS A 551 -18.25 5.15 27.98
C LYS A 551 -18.64 3.87 28.73
N ASN A 552 -19.26 2.89 28.07
CA ASN A 552 -19.72 1.62 28.65
C ASN A 552 -18.76 0.45 28.38
N SER A 553 -17.72 0.64 27.58
CA SER A 553 -16.83 -0.43 27.15
C SER A 553 -15.44 0.12 26.88
N ASN A 554 -14.42 -0.36 27.58
CA ASN A 554 -13.04 0.00 27.27
C ASN A 554 -12.62 -0.51 25.88
N GLU A 555 -11.47 -0.09 25.42
CA GLU A 555 -10.94 -0.39 24.08
C GLU A 555 -10.88 -1.89 23.79
N ASN A 556 -10.38 -2.70 24.75
CA ASN A 556 -10.25 -4.15 24.59
C ASN A 556 -11.61 -4.84 24.52
N ASP A 557 -12.52 -4.50 25.43
CA ASP A 557 -13.87 -5.08 25.46
C ASP A 557 -14.65 -4.66 24.21
N TRP A 558 -14.47 -3.42 23.73
CA TRP A 558 -15.08 -2.93 22.51
C TRP A 558 -14.59 -3.68 21.27
N ASN A 559 -13.29 -3.92 21.16
CA ASN A 559 -12.71 -4.66 20.05
C ASN A 559 -13.14 -6.14 20.08
N ASN A 560 -13.12 -6.78 21.25
CA ASN A 560 -13.64 -8.14 21.39
C ASN A 560 -15.11 -8.25 21.01
N PHE A 561 -15.95 -7.30 21.47
CA PHE A 561 -17.37 -7.25 21.12
C PHE A 561 -17.58 -7.15 19.60
N LYS A 562 -16.82 -6.30 18.91
CA LYS A 562 -16.90 -6.18 17.44
C LYS A 562 -16.56 -7.51 16.75
N GLU A 563 -15.52 -8.19 17.20
CA GLU A 563 -15.09 -9.47 16.62
C GLU A 563 -16.10 -10.59 16.87
N GLU A 564 -16.58 -10.72 18.10
CA GLU A 564 -17.56 -11.75 18.48
C GLU A 564 -18.88 -11.65 17.69
N ASN A 565 -19.26 -10.44 17.32
CA ASN A 565 -20.51 -10.18 16.60
C ASN A 565 -20.32 -9.95 15.10
N ASN A 566 -19.10 -10.08 14.56
CA ASN A 566 -18.77 -9.77 13.14
C ASN A 566 -19.19 -8.35 12.72
N LEU A 567 -19.02 -7.38 13.61
CA LEU A 567 -19.35 -5.98 13.33
C LEU A 567 -18.09 -5.20 12.97
N LYS A 568 -18.18 -4.37 11.92
CA LYS A 568 -17.20 -3.30 11.67
C LYS A 568 -17.85 -1.99 12.08
N LEU A 569 -17.43 -1.45 13.21
CA LEU A 569 -17.92 -0.20 13.76
C LEU A 569 -16.75 0.76 13.89
N ASN A 570 -16.83 1.92 13.24
CA ASN A 570 -15.84 2.97 13.35
C ASN A 570 -16.54 4.30 13.60
N ALA A 571 -15.90 5.16 14.37
CA ALA A 571 -16.27 6.57 14.47
C ALA A 571 -15.00 7.41 14.51
N GLY A 572 -15.15 8.69 14.23
CA GLY A 572 -14.05 9.62 14.28
C GLY A 572 -14.52 11.06 14.14
N PHE A 573 -13.56 11.94 14.27
CA PHE A 573 -13.69 13.37 14.08
C PHE A 573 -12.89 13.80 12.85
N CYS A 574 -13.46 14.63 12.01
CA CYS A 574 -12.78 15.21 10.85
C CYS A 574 -13.05 16.72 10.83
N GLY A 575 -12.13 17.51 11.42
CA GLY A 575 -12.18 18.98 11.43
C GLY A 575 -13.44 19.59 12.04
N TYR A 576 -14.57 19.38 11.39
CA TYR A 576 -15.88 19.96 11.75
C TYR A 576 -17.00 18.91 11.79
N SER A 577 -16.69 17.63 11.66
CA SER A 577 -17.71 16.58 11.67
C SER A 577 -17.36 15.41 12.60
N ILE A 578 -18.36 14.90 13.32
CA ILE A 578 -18.33 13.60 13.97
C ILE A 578 -19.07 12.63 13.05
N PHE A 579 -18.44 11.51 12.75
CA PHE A 579 -19.08 10.47 11.93
C PHE A 579 -18.98 9.10 12.59
N ALA A 580 -19.93 8.23 12.28
CA ALA A 580 -19.86 6.83 12.66
C ALA A 580 -20.36 5.94 11.51
N THR A 581 -19.70 4.80 11.32
CA THR A 581 -20.03 3.85 10.26
C THR A 581 -20.22 2.47 10.84
N ALA A 582 -21.15 1.72 10.26
CA ALA A 582 -21.39 0.33 10.61
C ALA A 582 -21.47 -0.56 9.38
N GLN A 583 -20.85 -1.73 9.46
CA GLN A 583 -21.05 -2.82 8.51
C GLN A 583 -21.33 -4.10 9.27
N SER A 584 -22.33 -4.85 8.83
CA SER A 584 -22.74 -6.12 9.43
C SER A 584 -23.48 -7.02 8.45
N SER A 585 -23.88 -8.21 8.89
CA SER A 585 -24.94 -8.98 8.21
C SER A 585 -26.30 -8.33 8.45
N GLN A 586 -27.29 -8.62 7.61
CA GLN A 586 -28.65 -8.08 7.78
C GLN A 586 -29.32 -8.53 9.10
N LYS A 587 -29.01 -9.72 9.58
CA LYS A 587 -29.56 -10.22 10.87
C LYS A 587 -29.06 -9.42 12.07
N ASP A 588 -27.84 -8.85 11.98
CA ASP A 588 -27.16 -8.14 13.07
C ASP A 588 -27.34 -6.62 12.95
N ARG A 589 -28.11 -6.12 11.95
CA ARG A 589 -28.26 -4.69 11.67
C ARG A 589 -28.78 -3.87 12.85
N LYS A 590 -29.75 -4.41 13.62
CA LYS A 590 -30.30 -3.72 14.81
C LYS A 590 -29.23 -3.49 15.85
N LEU A 591 -28.39 -4.49 16.09
CA LEU A 591 -27.25 -4.38 17.00
C LEU A 591 -26.23 -3.35 16.47
N ALA A 592 -25.92 -3.40 15.16
CA ALA A 592 -25.02 -2.44 14.52
C ALA A 592 -25.54 -1.00 14.65
N LEU A 593 -26.81 -0.76 14.40
CA LEU A 593 -27.47 0.55 14.54
C LEU A 593 -27.39 1.08 15.98
N ALA A 594 -27.72 0.23 16.97
CA ALA A 594 -27.68 0.60 18.39
C ALA A 594 -26.26 0.97 18.83
N LYS A 595 -25.25 0.19 18.40
CA LYS A 595 -23.85 0.40 18.76
C LYS A 595 -23.22 1.58 18.02
N THR A 596 -23.71 1.92 16.82
CA THR A 596 -23.30 3.14 16.10
C THR A 596 -23.75 4.39 16.87
N LYS A 597 -24.97 4.41 17.39
CA LYS A 597 -25.46 5.50 18.25
C LYS A 597 -24.59 5.63 19.52
N GLU A 598 -24.30 4.51 20.19
CA GLU A 598 -23.47 4.50 21.39
C GLU A 598 -22.09 5.12 21.11
N LEU A 599 -21.44 4.71 20.01
CA LEU A 599 -20.13 5.18 19.63
C LEU A 599 -20.15 6.67 19.22
N LEU A 600 -21.18 7.12 18.54
CA LEU A 600 -21.32 8.50 18.09
C LEU A 600 -21.40 9.51 19.25
N TYR A 601 -22.22 9.20 20.26
CA TYR A 601 -22.53 10.15 21.35
C TYR A 601 -21.70 9.92 22.63
N ASN A 602 -21.19 8.71 22.83
CA ASN A 602 -20.58 8.29 24.09
C ASN A 602 -19.15 7.74 23.92
N PRO A 603 -18.23 8.48 23.27
CA PRO A 603 -16.83 8.08 23.26
C PRO A 603 -16.28 7.99 24.69
N ASN A 604 -15.25 7.19 24.91
CA ASN A 604 -14.69 6.92 26.25
C ASN A 604 -13.73 8.04 26.69
N ILE A 605 -14.28 9.21 27.03
CA ILE A 605 -13.51 10.39 27.48
C ILE A 605 -13.18 10.23 28.97
N THR A 606 -12.07 9.57 29.27
CA THR A 606 -11.51 9.44 30.63
C THR A 606 -10.15 10.09 30.69
N GLN A 607 -9.62 10.35 31.91
CA GLN A 607 -8.27 10.91 32.03
C GLN A 607 -7.23 9.97 31.45
N GLU A 608 -7.36 8.67 31.66
CA GLU A 608 -6.44 7.66 31.10
C GLU A 608 -6.43 7.70 29.56
N ASN A 609 -7.60 7.75 28.93
CA ASN A 609 -7.69 7.82 27.47
C ASN A 609 -7.26 9.18 26.91
N LEU A 610 -7.49 10.25 27.66
CA LEU A 610 -6.97 11.57 27.33
C LEU A 610 -5.44 11.57 27.29
N ASP A 611 -4.80 11.00 28.31
CA ASP A 611 -3.34 10.95 28.36
C ASP A 611 -2.77 10.12 27.23
N LYS A 612 -3.35 8.94 26.94
CA LYS A 612 -3.00 8.12 25.77
C LYS A 612 -3.23 8.88 24.44
N ALA A 613 -4.35 9.56 24.31
CA ALA A 613 -4.66 10.30 23.08
C ALA A 613 -3.68 11.45 22.84
N LYS A 614 -3.27 12.18 23.89
CA LYS A 614 -2.23 13.20 23.80
C LYS A 614 -0.89 12.63 23.31
N GLU A 615 -0.50 11.46 23.84
CA GLU A 615 0.73 10.78 23.38
C GLU A 615 0.64 10.38 21.92
N ILE A 616 -0.50 9.80 21.50
CA ILE A 616 -0.74 9.42 20.09
C ILE A 616 -0.62 10.66 19.18
N VAL A 617 -1.25 11.77 19.56
CA VAL A 617 -1.21 13.00 18.76
C VAL A 617 0.21 13.57 18.76
N ARG A 618 0.90 13.63 19.90
CA ARG A 618 2.30 14.06 19.98
C ARG A 618 3.18 13.27 19.05
N ASP A 619 3.15 11.95 19.18
CA ASP A 619 3.91 11.04 18.35
C ASP A 619 3.63 11.21 16.85
N SER A 620 2.35 11.38 16.47
CA SER A 620 1.98 11.56 15.07
C SER A 620 2.57 12.84 14.46
N PHE A 621 2.61 13.93 15.25
CA PHE A 621 3.19 15.20 14.79
C PHE A 621 4.72 15.23 14.88
N GLU A 622 5.31 14.63 15.93
CA GLU A 622 6.78 14.58 16.07
C GLU A 622 7.43 13.68 15.02
N ARG A 623 6.78 12.55 14.66
CA ARG A 623 7.25 11.62 13.64
C ARG A 623 6.84 12.01 12.22
N ARG A 624 5.99 13.02 12.06
CA ARG A 624 5.62 13.49 10.73
C ARG A 624 6.87 13.97 10.01
N GLN A 625 7.24 13.26 8.94
CA GLN A 625 8.36 13.68 8.10
C GLN A 625 8.10 15.05 7.51
N ASP A 626 9.12 15.87 7.50
CA ASP A 626 9.05 17.14 6.85
C ASP A 626 8.87 16.95 5.34
N SER A 627 7.81 17.54 4.80
CA SER A 627 7.49 17.54 3.37
C SER A 627 7.06 18.94 2.95
N ALA A 628 7.12 19.21 1.66
CA ALA A 628 6.65 20.48 1.12
C ALA A 628 5.18 20.74 1.49
N LEU A 629 4.35 19.70 1.46
CA LEU A 629 2.95 19.78 1.87
C LEU A 629 2.81 20.14 3.36
N SER A 630 3.59 19.46 4.23
CA SER A 630 3.52 19.74 5.67
C SER A 630 4.04 21.13 6.01
N LEU A 631 5.10 21.58 5.36
CA LEU A 631 5.64 22.93 5.53
C LEU A 631 4.62 24.00 5.13
N TYR A 632 3.90 23.79 4.02
CA TYR A 632 2.85 24.69 3.57
C TYR A 632 1.71 24.79 4.59
N TYR A 633 1.24 23.66 5.12
CA TYR A 633 0.14 23.63 6.09
C TYR A 633 0.55 24.00 7.52
N ASP A 634 1.83 24.11 7.81
CA ASP A 634 2.34 24.60 9.11
C ASP A 634 2.62 26.12 9.10
N ASP A 635 2.47 26.80 7.95
CA ASP A 635 2.70 28.24 7.81
C ASP A 635 1.36 29.01 7.75
N ASP A 636 1.08 29.76 8.80
CA ASP A 636 -0.20 30.47 8.96
C ASP A 636 -0.43 31.54 7.88
N GLU A 637 0.64 32.19 7.37
CA GLU A 637 0.53 33.19 6.30
C GLU A 637 0.25 32.50 4.96
N ALA A 638 0.83 31.34 4.73
CA ALA A 638 0.63 30.60 3.50
C ALA A 638 -0.80 30.08 3.37
N ILE A 639 -1.35 29.47 4.42
CA ILE A 639 -2.72 28.92 4.41
C ILE A 639 -3.78 30.00 4.54
N ALA A 640 -3.55 30.96 5.44
CA ALA A 640 -4.52 32.00 5.83
C ALA A 640 -5.91 31.45 6.22
N ASN A 641 -5.98 30.20 6.73
CA ASN A 641 -7.20 29.58 7.22
C ASN A 641 -7.33 29.76 8.73
N PRO A 642 -8.30 30.54 9.22
CA PRO A 642 -8.42 30.88 10.65
C PRO A 642 -8.80 29.67 11.53
N TYR A 643 -9.09 28.52 10.95
CA TYR A 643 -9.50 27.29 11.65
C TYR A 643 -8.40 26.24 11.71
N THR A 644 -7.22 26.51 11.16
CA THR A 644 -6.07 25.59 11.15
C THR A 644 -5.08 26.02 12.24
N PHE A 645 -4.48 25.06 12.91
CA PHE A 645 -3.38 25.28 13.85
C PHE A 645 -2.10 24.67 13.33
N SER A 646 -0.99 25.37 13.48
CA SER A 646 0.32 24.84 13.12
C SER A 646 0.74 23.66 14.00
N LYS A 647 1.68 22.85 13.52
CA LYS A 647 2.27 21.75 14.29
C LYS A 647 2.76 22.21 15.67
N ASP A 648 3.45 23.36 15.73
CA ASP A 648 4.03 23.90 16.96
C ASP A 648 2.96 24.34 17.95
N GLU A 649 1.86 24.94 17.48
CA GLU A 649 0.74 25.32 18.33
C GLU A 649 0.05 24.09 18.92
N ILE A 650 -0.18 23.06 18.10
CA ILE A 650 -0.76 21.80 18.56
C ILE A 650 0.13 21.18 19.64
N LEU A 651 1.42 20.99 19.37
CA LEU A 651 2.35 20.35 20.32
C LEU A 651 2.47 21.12 21.64
N LYS A 652 2.52 22.45 21.60
CA LYS A 652 2.56 23.31 22.82
C LYS A 652 1.27 23.22 23.63
N SER A 653 0.14 23.06 22.97
CA SER A 653 -1.18 23.04 23.62
C SER A 653 -1.49 21.69 24.29
N LEU A 654 -0.95 20.56 23.81
CA LEU A 654 -1.33 19.20 24.19
C LEU A 654 -1.39 18.99 25.71
N ASP A 655 -0.35 19.40 26.45
CA ASP A 655 -0.28 19.18 27.90
C ASP A 655 -1.40 19.91 28.66
N SER A 656 -1.86 21.03 28.15
CA SER A 656 -2.90 21.84 28.73
C SER A 656 -4.33 21.38 28.44
N ILE A 657 -4.51 20.42 27.51
CA ILE A 657 -5.83 19.89 27.14
C ILE A 657 -6.38 19.07 28.29
N THR A 658 -7.64 19.31 28.65
CA THR A 658 -8.37 18.59 29.68
C THR A 658 -9.51 17.76 29.10
N THR A 659 -10.06 16.84 29.90
CA THR A 659 -11.28 16.11 29.51
C THR A 659 -12.45 17.05 29.26
N ALA A 660 -12.50 18.17 29.94
CA ALA A 660 -13.51 19.20 29.73
C ALA A 660 -13.37 19.90 28.36
N ASP A 661 -12.13 20.14 27.88
CA ASP A 661 -11.90 20.70 26.55
C ASP A 661 -12.39 19.74 25.45
N VAL A 662 -12.12 18.43 25.63
CA VAL A 662 -12.54 17.39 24.69
C VAL A 662 -14.07 17.25 24.67
N GLU A 663 -14.72 17.29 25.85
CA GLU A 663 -16.18 17.29 25.97
C GLU A 663 -16.78 18.57 25.36
N ASP A 664 -16.17 19.76 25.53
CA ASP A 664 -16.63 21.01 24.91
C ASP A 664 -16.55 20.92 23.40
N CYS A 665 -15.47 20.39 22.85
CA CYS A 665 -15.32 20.17 21.40
C CYS A 665 -16.40 19.24 20.87
N LYS A 666 -16.61 18.07 21.48
CA LYS A 666 -17.66 17.14 21.09
C LYS A 666 -19.04 17.82 21.13
N ASN A 667 -19.35 18.48 22.24
CA ASN A 667 -20.64 19.11 22.45
C ASN A 667 -20.85 20.32 21.52
N TYR A 668 -19.79 21.05 21.16
CA TYR A 668 -19.86 22.10 20.17
C TYR A 668 -20.38 21.56 18.83
N ILE A 669 -19.83 20.45 18.36
CA ILE A 669 -20.29 19.80 17.12
C ILE A 669 -21.74 19.34 17.29
N LEU A 670 -22.06 18.55 18.34
CA LEU A 670 -23.40 18.03 18.57
C LEU A 670 -24.47 19.14 18.59
N ASN A 671 -24.18 20.29 19.17
CA ASN A 671 -25.11 21.42 19.28
C ASN A 671 -25.23 22.24 17.98
N ASN A 672 -24.25 22.18 17.10
CA ASN A 672 -24.19 22.97 15.89
C ASN A 672 -24.38 22.17 14.60
N ALA A 673 -24.45 20.84 14.69
CA ALA A 673 -24.48 19.96 13.54
C ALA A 673 -25.83 19.95 12.80
N ARG A 674 -25.74 19.80 11.49
CA ARG A 674 -26.73 19.18 10.62
C ARG A 674 -26.45 17.68 10.55
N GLY A 675 -27.44 16.85 10.29
CA GLY A 675 -27.34 15.40 10.34
C GLY A 675 -27.62 14.73 9.00
N ILE A 676 -26.76 13.78 8.65
CA ILE A 676 -26.92 12.96 7.45
C ILE A 676 -26.83 11.50 7.82
N ILE A 677 -27.71 10.69 7.25
CA ILE A 677 -27.68 9.22 7.33
C ILE A 677 -27.63 8.67 5.92
N THR A 678 -26.76 7.71 5.67
CA THR A 678 -26.76 6.96 4.41
C THR A 678 -26.67 5.47 4.66
N ALA A 679 -27.49 4.69 3.95
CA ALA A 679 -27.54 3.25 4.14
C ALA A 679 -27.96 2.51 2.86
N ASN A 680 -27.63 1.22 2.79
CA ASN A 680 -28.20 0.37 1.75
C ASN A 680 -29.43 -0.39 2.24
N LEU A 681 -30.34 -0.64 1.30
CA LEU A 681 -31.53 -1.47 1.49
C LEU A 681 -31.38 -2.76 0.68
N PRO A 682 -31.36 -3.94 1.30
CA PRO A 682 -31.33 -5.19 0.56
C PRO A 682 -32.70 -5.43 -0.08
N LYS A 683 -32.70 -5.79 -1.36
CA LYS A 683 -33.95 -6.04 -2.09
C LYS A 683 -34.83 -7.12 -1.45
N SER A 684 -34.19 -8.09 -0.78
CA SER A 684 -34.89 -9.22 -0.13
C SER A 684 -35.62 -8.84 1.17
N ASP A 685 -35.24 -7.71 1.83
CA ASP A 685 -35.80 -7.28 3.13
C ASP A 685 -35.87 -5.75 3.21
N LYS A 686 -36.24 -5.11 2.11
CA LYS A 686 -36.17 -3.66 1.92
C LYS A 686 -36.95 -2.89 2.97
N GLU A 687 -38.24 -3.21 3.12
CA GLU A 687 -39.16 -2.42 3.98
C GLU A 687 -38.80 -2.52 5.45
N ASN A 688 -38.48 -3.76 5.96
CA ASN A 688 -38.09 -3.92 7.35
C ASN A 688 -36.72 -3.26 7.63
N CYS A 689 -35.78 -3.34 6.68
CA CYS A 689 -34.48 -2.69 6.81
C CYS A 689 -34.62 -1.15 6.84
N LYS A 690 -35.46 -0.60 5.98
CA LYS A 690 -35.78 0.82 5.92
C LYS A 690 -36.40 1.30 7.23
N GLU A 691 -37.38 0.56 7.75
CA GLU A 691 -38.06 0.85 9.03
C GLU A 691 -37.06 0.84 10.20
N ASP A 692 -36.18 -0.17 10.28
CA ASP A 692 -35.15 -0.26 11.31
C ASP A 692 -34.20 0.95 11.29
N ILE A 693 -33.78 1.40 10.08
CA ILE A 693 -32.91 2.57 9.92
C ILE A 693 -33.63 3.87 10.31
N ILE A 694 -34.88 4.04 9.88
CA ILE A 694 -35.66 5.19 10.23
C ILE A 694 -35.87 5.27 11.75
N ASN A 695 -36.24 4.16 12.38
CA ASN A 695 -36.39 4.09 13.84
C ASN A 695 -35.10 4.40 14.58
N ALA A 696 -33.96 3.88 14.09
CA ALA A 696 -32.64 4.22 14.63
C ALA A 696 -32.32 5.71 14.46
N GLY A 697 -32.58 6.27 13.28
CA GLY A 697 -32.39 7.70 12.98
C GLY A 697 -33.26 8.60 13.85
N MET A 698 -34.52 8.24 14.06
CA MET A 698 -35.46 8.97 14.94
C MET A 698 -35.04 8.98 16.40
N ASN A 699 -34.25 7.98 16.81
CA ASN A 699 -33.71 7.89 18.16
C ASN A 699 -32.41 8.72 18.37
N LEU A 700 -31.90 9.37 17.32
CA LEU A 700 -30.77 10.31 17.44
C LEU A 700 -31.30 11.67 17.93
N ASP A 701 -30.41 12.46 18.51
CA ASP A 701 -30.74 13.79 19.00
C ASP A 701 -31.09 14.72 17.84
N LYS A 702 -32.01 15.67 18.07
CA LYS A 702 -32.43 16.62 17.04
C LYS A 702 -31.26 17.51 16.60
N VAL A 703 -31.05 17.63 15.30
CA VAL A 703 -30.01 18.45 14.68
C VAL A 703 -30.58 19.68 13.96
N LYS A 704 -29.70 20.55 13.47
CA LYS A 704 -30.09 21.67 12.59
C LYS A 704 -30.55 21.11 11.23
N PRO A 705 -31.45 21.83 10.52
CA PRO A 705 -31.80 21.48 9.15
C PRO A 705 -30.56 21.39 8.25
N ASN A 706 -30.52 20.45 7.34
CA ASN A 706 -29.39 20.24 6.42
C ASN A 706 -29.35 21.35 5.35
N LYS A 707 -28.83 22.50 5.74
CA LYS A 707 -28.55 23.64 4.87
C LYS A 707 -27.07 23.93 4.85
N VAL A 708 -26.39 23.45 3.81
CA VAL A 708 -24.94 23.63 3.65
C VAL A 708 -24.57 25.10 3.50
N GLN A 709 -23.69 25.61 4.35
CA GLN A 709 -23.13 26.95 4.28
C GLN A 709 -21.75 26.89 3.61
N THR A 710 -21.41 27.89 2.80
CA THR A 710 -20.07 28.02 2.23
C THR A 710 -19.21 28.86 3.16
N LEU A 711 -18.13 28.31 3.69
CA LEU A 711 -17.13 29.05 4.48
C LEU A 711 -16.41 30.07 3.59
N ASP A 712 -16.17 31.26 4.15
CA ASP A 712 -15.37 32.31 3.51
C ASP A 712 -13.92 32.20 3.98
N LEU A 713 -13.13 31.41 3.26
CA LEU A 713 -11.75 31.05 3.59
C LEU A 713 -10.75 31.68 2.60
N TYR A 714 -11.21 32.22 1.47
CA TYR A 714 -10.33 32.73 0.44
C TYR A 714 -9.68 34.05 0.85
N SER A 715 -8.34 34.07 0.83
CA SER A 715 -7.53 35.31 0.87
C SER A 715 -6.61 35.32 -0.35
N GLU A 716 -6.47 36.51 -0.98
CA GLU A 716 -5.66 36.67 -2.19
C GLU A 716 -4.18 36.78 -1.84
N ASN A 717 -3.33 35.99 -2.47
CA ASN A 717 -1.90 36.23 -2.42
C ASN A 717 -1.55 37.48 -3.24
N THR A 718 -0.94 38.47 -2.60
CA THR A 718 -0.54 39.73 -3.27
C THR A 718 0.87 39.70 -3.81
N LYS A 719 1.71 38.80 -3.33
CA LYS A 719 3.09 38.55 -3.74
C LYS A 719 3.44 37.05 -3.64
N PRO A 720 4.43 36.59 -4.41
CA PRO A 720 4.92 35.24 -4.22
C PRO A 720 5.51 35.05 -2.82
N GLN A 721 5.35 33.83 -2.26
CA GLN A 721 5.93 33.43 -0.99
C GLN A 721 6.86 32.23 -1.22
N VAL A 722 7.99 32.17 -0.50
CA VAL A 722 8.91 31.03 -0.54
C VAL A 722 9.14 30.52 0.87
N LEU A 723 8.68 29.32 1.14
CA LEU A 723 8.86 28.60 2.40
C LEU A 723 9.96 27.56 2.21
N THR A 724 10.94 27.55 3.10
CA THR A 724 12.04 26.58 3.03
C THR A 724 12.27 25.91 4.36
N LYS A 725 12.58 24.60 4.33
CA LYS A 725 12.95 23.83 5.52
C LYS A 725 14.06 22.86 5.19
N ALA A 726 15.12 22.89 6.02
CA ALA A 726 16.21 21.96 5.86
C ALA A 726 15.87 20.58 6.43
N ASN A 727 16.31 19.53 5.71
CA ASN A 727 16.29 18.14 6.16
C ASN A 727 17.60 17.44 5.77
N ASN A 728 17.71 16.14 6.05
CA ASN A 728 18.89 15.36 5.70
C ASN A 728 18.69 14.45 4.47
N ASN A 729 17.64 14.69 3.68
CA ASN A 729 17.32 13.84 2.54
C ASN A 729 18.17 14.23 1.32
N SER A 730 18.51 13.24 0.49
CA SER A 730 19.18 13.45 -0.79
C SER A 730 18.29 14.06 -1.86
N GLN A 731 16.99 14.15 -1.59
CA GLN A 731 15.97 14.67 -2.50
C GLN A 731 15.38 15.98 -1.96
N ALA A 732 15.04 16.88 -2.87
CA ALA A 732 14.19 18.02 -2.58
C ALA A 732 12.72 17.66 -2.84
N ASP A 733 11.87 17.92 -1.87
CA ASP A 733 10.42 17.90 -2.02
C ASP A 733 9.94 19.33 -2.28
N ILE A 734 9.32 19.55 -3.43
CA ILE A 734 8.97 20.88 -3.94
C ILE A 734 7.50 20.91 -4.30
N MET A 735 6.79 21.90 -3.76
CA MET A 735 5.40 22.16 -4.06
C MET A 735 5.23 23.64 -4.45
N GLN A 736 4.46 23.88 -5.51
CA GLN A 736 4.05 25.22 -5.95
C GLN A 736 2.53 25.29 -5.91
N VAL A 737 1.97 26.17 -5.08
CA VAL A 737 0.53 26.27 -4.81
C VAL A 737 -0.02 27.58 -5.34
N TYR A 738 -1.15 27.52 -6.05
CA TYR A 738 -1.95 28.65 -6.47
C TYR A 738 -3.29 28.67 -5.77
N LYS A 739 -3.58 29.72 -5.04
CA LYS A 739 -4.89 29.97 -4.43
C LYS A 739 -5.81 30.71 -5.37
N PHE A 740 -7.05 30.30 -5.45
CA PHE A 740 -8.06 30.99 -6.24
C PHE A 740 -9.41 30.99 -5.54
N LYS A 741 -10.22 32.01 -5.82
CA LYS A 741 -11.58 32.09 -5.31
C LYS A 741 -12.44 31.07 -6.02
N CYS A 742 -13.01 30.13 -5.25
CA CYS A 742 -13.90 29.08 -5.72
C CYS A 742 -15.35 29.58 -5.73
N ASN A 743 -16.05 29.49 -6.88
CA ASN A 743 -17.44 29.87 -7.01
C ASN A 743 -18.38 28.75 -6.56
N ASN A 744 -17.85 27.56 -6.29
CA ASN A 744 -18.59 26.39 -5.82
C ASN A 744 -19.75 26.00 -6.76
N THR A 745 -19.54 25.99 -8.09
CA THR A 745 -20.48 25.45 -9.08
C THR A 745 -20.07 24.06 -9.54
N LEU A 746 -21.02 23.29 -10.10
CA LEU A 746 -20.71 21.97 -10.66
C LEU A 746 -19.78 22.07 -11.86
N GLU A 747 -19.93 23.10 -12.69
CA GLU A 747 -19.07 23.39 -13.82
C GLU A 747 -17.62 23.61 -13.35
N GLU A 748 -17.44 24.37 -12.27
CA GLU A 748 -16.11 24.65 -11.72
C GLU A 748 -15.46 23.39 -11.15
N VAL A 749 -16.22 22.49 -10.56
CA VAL A 749 -15.72 21.18 -10.13
C VAL A 749 -15.23 20.39 -11.34
N VAL A 750 -16.02 20.33 -12.43
CA VAL A 750 -15.65 19.61 -13.65
C VAL A 750 -14.42 20.25 -14.32
N LEU A 751 -14.42 21.58 -14.48
CA LEU A 751 -13.29 22.32 -15.04
C LEU A 751 -12.00 22.07 -14.28
N GLY A 752 -12.05 22.13 -12.96
CA GLY A 752 -10.88 21.89 -12.11
C GLY A 752 -10.32 20.47 -12.25
N GLU A 753 -11.16 19.45 -12.21
CA GLU A 753 -10.73 18.07 -12.34
C GLU A 753 -10.15 17.77 -13.74
N ILE A 754 -10.77 18.28 -14.80
CA ILE A 754 -10.25 18.12 -16.18
C ILE A 754 -8.93 18.89 -16.35
N THR A 755 -8.85 20.13 -15.87
CA THR A 755 -7.63 20.95 -15.91
C THR A 755 -6.48 20.24 -15.17
N ASN A 756 -6.75 19.74 -13.96
CA ASN A 756 -5.77 18.98 -13.17
C ASN A 756 -5.31 17.71 -13.89
N THR A 757 -6.23 16.99 -14.54
CA THR A 757 -5.92 15.78 -15.30
C THR A 757 -5.02 16.09 -16.51
N ILE A 758 -5.28 17.17 -17.24
CA ILE A 758 -4.43 17.62 -18.36
C ILE A 758 -3.06 18.04 -17.85
N LEU A 759 -2.99 18.82 -16.76
CA LEU A 759 -1.75 19.30 -16.18
C LEU A 759 -0.86 18.16 -15.66
N SER A 760 -1.43 17.12 -15.06
CA SER A 760 -0.71 15.93 -14.59
C SER A 760 -0.42 14.90 -15.69
N SER A 761 -0.94 15.08 -16.89
CA SER A 761 -0.95 14.06 -17.95
C SER A 761 0.42 13.46 -18.24
N SER A 762 0.44 12.14 -18.44
CA SER A 762 1.62 11.40 -18.88
C SER A 762 1.96 11.57 -20.37
N SER A 763 1.09 12.21 -21.15
CA SER A 763 1.29 12.41 -22.59
C SER A 763 1.73 13.82 -22.97
N ILE A 764 1.38 14.83 -22.17
CA ILE A 764 1.65 16.25 -22.46
C ILE A 764 1.89 17.12 -21.23
N GLY A 765 1.58 16.62 -20.01
CA GLY A 765 1.61 17.39 -18.78
C GLY A 765 2.96 17.36 -18.06
N LEU A 766 2.89 17.66 -16.74
CA LEU A 766 4.05 17.67 -15.84
C LEU A 766 4.82 16.34 -15.88
N PHE A 767 4.11 15.22 -15.91
CA PHE A 767 4.74 13.91 -15.93
C PHE A 767 5.54 13.68 -17.23
N ASP A 768 4.98 13.97 -18.39
CA ASP A 768 5.69 13.84 -19.68
C ASP A 768 6.90 14.78 -19.75
N ASN A 769 6.75 16.03 -19.28
CA ASN A 769 7.80 17.03 -19.39
C ASN A 769 8.94 16.80 -18.37
N LEU A 770 8.62 16.75 -17.08
CA LEU A 770 9.64 16.76 -16.03
C LEU A 770 10.21 15.36 -15.74
N ARG A 771 9.38 14.31 -15.85
CA ARG A 771 9.85 12.94 -15.64
C ARG A 771 10.37 12.30 -16.91
N GLU A 772 9.55 12.25 -18.00
CA GLU A 772 9.91 11.47 -19.19
C GLU A 772 10.93 12.16 -20.11
N LYS A 773 10.85 13.51 -20.24
CA LYS A 773 11.78 14.26 -21.09
C LYS A 773 13.00 14.79 -20.37
N GLN A 774 12.83 15.32 -19.16
CA GLN A 774 13.92 15.95 -18.42
C GLN A 774 14.56 15.02 -17.37
N HIS A 775 13.92 13.90 -17.03
CA HIS A 775 14.39 12.91 -16.07
C HIS A 775 14.68 13.48 -14.66
N LEU A 776 13.93 14.51 -14.26
CA LEU A 776 14.17 15.20 -12.99
C LEU A 776 13.67 14.41 -11.79
N ALA A 777 12.63 13.57 -11.97
CA ALA A 777 11.97 12.93 -10.84
C ALA A 777 11.34 11.59 -11.18
N TYR A 778 11.11 10.76 -10.16
CA TYR A 778 10.27 9.56 -10.27
C TYR A 778 8.78 9.92 -10.24
N SER A 779 8.40 10.86 -9.37
CA SER A 779 7.01 11.29 -9.18
C SER A 779 6.88 12.79 -9.38
N VAL A 780 5.96 13.17 -10.26
CA VAL A 780 5.53 14.55 -10.46
C VAL A 780 4.04 14.54 -10.79
N PHE A 781 3.26 15.39 -10.13
CA PHE A 781 1.81 15.45 -10.30
C PHE A 781 1.27 16.81 -9.88
N SER A 782 0.03 17.10 -10.26
CA SER A 782 -0.74 18.21 -9.72
C SER A 782 -1.95 17.70 -8.93
N ASN A 783 -2.42 18.51 -7.99
CA ASN A 783 -3.61 18.24 -7.19
C ASN A 783 -4.47 19.51 -7.13
N ILE A 784 -5.79 19.34 -7.06
CA ILE A 784 -6.74 20.44 -6.87
C ILE A 784 -7.65 20.15 -5.69
N GLU A 785 -7.70 21.07 -4.76
CA GLU A 785 -8.52 21.00 -3.55
C GLU A 785 -9.47 22.19 -3.46
N ARG A 786 -10.56 22.01 -2.72
CA ARG A 786 -11.58 23.05 -2.52
C ARG A 786 -12.17 22.92 -1.13
N GLU A 787 -12.13 24.01 -0.39
CA GLU A 787 -12.77 24.12 0.92
C GLU A 787 -13.46 25.48 1.04
N GLY A 788 -14.74 25.48 1.37
CA GLY A 788 -15.52 26.72 1.39
C GLY A 788 -15.48 27.43 0.02
N ASN A 789 -15.02 28.69 0.02
CA ASN A 789 -14.76 29.46 -1.21
C ASN A 789 -13.27 29.51 -1.58
N LEU A 790 -12.41 28.76 -0.92
CA LEU A 790 -10.99 28.60 -1.24
C LEU A 790 -10.83 27.43 -2.20
N GLY A 791 -10.13 27.66 -3.32
CA GLY A 791 -9.60 26.63 -4.19
C GLY A 791 -8.08 26.71 -4.20
N GLU A 792 -7.42 25.56 -4.22
CA GLU A 792 -5.97 25.43 -4.31
C GLU A 792 -5.60 24.44 -5.41
N LEU A 793 -4.69 24.82 -6.28
CA LEU A 793 -4.06 23.92 -7.24
C LEU A 793 -2.57 23.89 -6.95
N SER A 794 -2.04 22.70 -6.67
CA SER A 794 -0.62 22.48 -6.41
C SER A 794 0.04 21.66 -7.51
N CYS A 795 1.30 21.99 -7.82
CA CYS A 795 2.24 21.16 -8.59
C CYS A 795 3.30 20.62 -7.63
N ASN A 796 3.57 19.32 -7.71
CA ASN A 796 4.40 18.62 -6.73
C ASN A 796 5.45 17.76 -7.43
N ILE A 797 6.69 17.77 -6.93
CA ILE A 797 7.80 16.97 -7.45
C ILE A 797 8.76 16.58 -6.32
N LEU A 798 9.25 15.34 -6.38
CA LEU A 798 10.34 14.86 -5.55
C LEU A 798 11.55 14.58 -6.44
N THR A 799 12.62 15.40 -6.31
CA THR A 799 13.79 15.37 -7.21
C THR A 799 15.11 15.22 -6.46
N THR A 800 16.04 14.43 -6.99
CA THR A 800 17.38 14.27 -6.39
C THR A 800 18.19 15.55 -6.54
N THR A 801 18.77 16.06 -5.44
CA THR A 801 19.56 17.29 -5.42
C THR A 801 20.91 17.12 -4.77
N ASP A 802 21.03 16.30 -3.71
CA ASP A 802 22.23 16.19 -2.89
C ASP A 802 22.48 14.73 -2.45
N ASN A 803 22.76 13.87 -3.41
CA ASN A 803 23.12 12.49 -3.10
C ASN A 803 24.64 12.33 -2.97
N LYS A 804 25.17 12.65 -1.79
CA LYS A 804 26.61 12.60 -1.48
C LYS A 804 27.17 11.19 -1.54
N ASP A 805 26.38 10.18 -1.27
CA ASP A 805 26.83 8.79 -1.19
C ASP A 805 27.30 8.26 -2.56
N ILE A 806 26.71 8.73 -3.63
CA ILE A 806 27.10 8.39 -5.01
C ILE A 806 27.72 9.56 -5.78
N GLY A 807 27.94 10.69 -5.13
CA GLY A 807 28.52 11.88 -5.74
C GLY A 807 27.64 12.58 -6.77
N GLU A 808 26.35 12.32 -6.75
CA GLU A 808 25.37 12.97 -7.65
C GLU A 808 24.83 14.24 -6.98
N ILE A 809 25.42 15.37 -7.34
CA ILE A 809 25.03 16.68 -6.84
C ILE A 809 24.39 17.47 -7.99
N SER A 810 23.14 17.85 -7.84
CA SER A 810 22.34 18.52 -8.87
C SER A 810 21.41 19.56 -8.22
N TYR A 811 21.97 20.49 -7.46
CA TYR A 811 21.20 21.51 -6.74
C TYR A 811 20.29 22.34 -7.66
N ASP A 812 20.65 22.52 -8.92
CA ASP A 812 19.89 23.23 -9.95
C ASP A 812 18.59 22.49 -10.35
N ASN A 813 18.39 21.24 -9.92
CA ASN A 813 17.14 20.53 -10.15
C ASN A 813 15.95 21.20 -9.45
N VAL A 814 16.17 21.92 -8.35
CA VAL A 814 15.13 22.75 -7.72
C VAL A 814 14.65 23.82 -8.69
N LYS A 815 15.56 24.59 -9.26
CA LYS A 815 15.24 25.63 -10.24
C LYS A 815 14.54 25.05 -11.48
N LYS A 816 15.10 23.98 -12.06
CA LYS A 816 14.50 23.29 -13.22
C LYS A 816 13.09 22.81 -12.96
N SER A 817 12.81 22.31 -11.75
CA SER A 817 11.48 21.83 -11.34
C SER A 817 10.47 22.98 -11.31
N ILE A 818 10.79 24.08 -10.67
CA ILE A 818 9.93 25.25 -10.55
C ILE A 818 9.70 25.92 -11.92
N GLU A 819 10.77 26.08 -12.71
CA GLU A 819 10.66 26.57 -14.09
C GLU A 819 9.81 25.61 -14.96
N GLY A 820 9.94 24.32 -14.75
CA GLY A 820 9.15 23.30 -15.44
C GLY A 820 7.66 23.38 -15.09
N PHE A 821 7.30 23.62 -13.84
CA PHE A 821 5.91 23.88 -13.44
C PHE A 821 5.37 25.13 -14.13
N THR A 822 6.12 26.22 -14.06
CA THR A 822 5.72 27.50 -14.64
C THR A 822 5.53 27.40 -16.17
N ASN A 823 6.44 26.70 -16.86
CA ASN A 823 6.34 26.47 -18.28
C ASN A 823 5.10 25.62 -18.64
N GLN A 824 4.84 24.55 -17.91
CA GLN A 824 3.70 23.67 -18.18
C GLN A 824 2.36 24.37 -17.92
N ILE A 825 2.29 25.22 -16.89
CA ILE A 825 1.13 26.08 -16.62
C ILE A 825 0.96 27.11 -17.77
N GLY A 826 2.06 27.68 -18.26
CA GLY A 826 2.05 28.59 -19.43
C GLY A 826 1.54 27.91 -20.70
N GLU A 827 1.95 26.66 -20.95
CA GLU A 827 1.44 25.86 -22.07
C GLU A 827 -0.06 25.60 -21.96
N LEU A 828 -0.54 25.23 -20.77
CA LEU A 828 -1.95 25.01 -20.48
C LEU A 828 -2.79 26.29 -20.73
N LYS A 829 -2.34 27.44 -20.20
CA LYS A 829 -2.98 28.77 -20.41
C LYS A 829 -3.03 29.18 -21.88
N ASN A 830 -2.04 28.77 -22.66
CA ASN A 830 -1.99 29.02 -24.10
C ASN A 830 -2.73 27.98 -24.95
N GLY A 831 -3.46 27.03 -24.31
CA GLY A 831 -4.22 25.98 -24.98
C GLY A 831 -3.37 24.98 -25.76
N LYS A 832 -2.10 24.79 -25.38
CA LYS A 832 -1.18 23.86 -26.06
C LYS A 832 -1.42 22.40 -25.61
N PHE A 833 -2.65 21.94 -25.77
CA PHE A 833 -3.06 20.57 -25.69
C PHE A 833 -4.02 20.23 -26.83
N THR A 834 -4.09 18.97 -27.24
CA THR A 834 -4.91 18.58 -28.39
C THR A 834 -6.37 18.29 -27.96
N ASP A 835 -7.30 18.24 -28.91
CA ASP A 835 -8.68 17.80 -28.62
C ASP A 835 -8.72 16.37 -28.10
N LYS A 836 -7.79 15.53 -28.53
CA LYS A 836 -7.64 14.18 -28.03
C LYS A 836 -7.23 14.15 -26.54
N ASP A 837 -6.36 15.08 -26.10
CA ASP A 837 -5.96 15.20 -24.71
C ASP A 837 -7.14 15.64 -23.83
N LEU A 838 -7.95 16.57 -24.32
CA LEU A 838 -9.18 16.98 -23.68
C LEU A 838 -10.18 15.80 -23.56
N GLU A 839 -10.38 15.06 -24.65
CA GLU A 839 -11.27 13.89 -24.62
C GLU A 839 -10.74 12.78 -23.69
N ASN A 840 -9.43 12.55 -23.65
CA ASN A 840 -8.83 11.61 -22.71
C ASN A 840 -9.04 12.05 -21.25
N ALA A 841 -8.90 13.34 -20.95
CA ALA A 841 -9.14 13.87 -19.60
C ALA A 841 -10.63 13.77 -19.21
N LYS A 842 -11.54 14.04 -20.12
CA LYS A 842 -13.00 13.82 -19.94
C LYS A 842 -13.30 12.36 -19.66
N LEU A 843 -12.71 11.42 -20.40
CA LEU A 843 -12.88 9.98 -20.19
C LEU A 843 -12.32 9.53 -18.82
N ALA A 844 -11.16 10.05 -18.43
CA ALA A 844 -10.56 9.75 -17.12
C ALA A 844 -11.46 10.24 -15.98
N MET A 845 -12.02 11.43 -16.08
CA MET A 845 -12.98 11.95 -15.08
C MET A 845 -14.27 11.14 -15.07
N LYS A 846 -14.82 10.74 -16.22
CA LYS A 846 -15.98 9.84 -16.29
C LYS A 846 -15.68 8.51 -15.63
N ALA A 847 -14.52 7.90 -15.89
CA ALA A 847 -14.11 6.64 -15.28
C ALA A 847 -14.04 6.77 -13.75
N LYS A 848 -13.44 7.85 -13.23
CA LYS A 848 -13.38 8.17 -11.79
C LYS A 848 -14.79 8.28 -11.16
N LEU A 849 -15.73 8.89 -11.86
CA LEU A 849 -17.10 9.01 -11.37
C LEU A 849 -17.88 7.68 -11.44
N LEU A 850 -17.55 6.81 -12.41
CA LEU A 850 -18.15 5.47 -12.56
C LEU A 850 -17.60 4.45 -11.56
N ASP A 851 -16.50 4.74 -10.86
CA ASP A 851 -15.95 3.91 -9.79
C ASP A 851 -16.84 3.95 -8.54
N CYS A 852 -18.03 3.38 -8.67
CA CYS A 852 -19.04 3.24 -7.63
C CYS A 852 -19.61 1.81 -7.60
N GLU A 853 -18.81 0.80 -7.87
CA GLU A 853 -19.28 -0.59 -7.98
C GLU A 853 -19.71 -1.18 -6.64
N SER A 854 -18.90 -0.98 -5.59
CA SER A 854 -19.21 -1.54 -4.27
C SER A 854 -20.35 -0.83 -3.56
N THR A 855 -21.08 -1.55 -2.71
CA THR A 855 -22.11 -0.97 -1.84
C THR A 855 -21.58 0.19 -1.02
N GLY A 856 -20.41 0.03 -0.42
CA GLY A 856 -19.76 1.11 0.35
C GLY A 856 -19.43 2.35 -0.48
N ALA A 857 -18.98 2.21 -1.74
CA ALA A 857 -18.73 3.34 -2.63
C ALA A 857 -20.04 4.09 -2.99
N LYS A 858 -21.14 3.37 -3.20
CA LYS A 858 -22.47 3.95 -3.45
C LYS A 858 -22.94 4.75 -2.23
N ILE A 859 -22.83 4.18 -1.03
CA ILE A 859 -23.21 4.86 0.22
C ILE A 859 -22.36 6.12 0.46
N ARG A 860 -21.04 6.07 0.27
CA ARG A 860 -20.18 7.27 0.34
C ARG A 860 -20.55 8.33 -0.72
N SER A 861 -21.00 7.91 -1.89
CA SER A 861 -21.45 8.84 -2.92
C SER A 861 -22.76 9.55 -2.52
N LEU A 862 -23.69 8.85 -1.88
CA LEU A 862 -24.90 9.47 -1.31
C LEU A 862 -24.53 10.46 -0.19
N ASP A 863 -23.63 10.07 0.69
CA ASP A 863 -23.13 10.89 1.80
C ASP A 863 -22.50 12.20 1.28
N SER A 864 -21.59 12.11 0.31
CA SER A 864 -20.99 13.28 -0.35
C SER A 864 -22.05 14.17 -1.02
N GLY A 865 -23.07 13.56 -1.62
CA GLY A 865 -24.17 14.28 -2.25
C GLY A 865 -25.00 15.06 -1.23
N LEU A 866 -25.44 14.43 -0.15
CA LEU A 866 -26.22 15.07 0.92
C LEU A 866 -25.40 16.10 1.70
N ASN A 867 -24.09 15.91 1.80
CA ASN A 867 -23.16 16.86 2.42
C ASN A 867 -22.88 18.08 1.52
N SER A 868 -23.11 17.98 0.24
CA SER A 868 -22.92 19.06 -0.72
C SER A 868 -24.21 19.87 -0.92
N LYS A 869 -24.07 21.14 -1.30
CA LYS A 869 -25.22 21.94 -1.75
C LYS A 869 -25.87 21.44 -3.06
N PHE A 870 -25.24 20.46 -3.73
CA PHE A 870 -25.68 19.94 -5.01
C PHE A 870 -26.66 18.77 -4.89
N GLY A 871 -26.82 18.19 -3.68
CA GLY A 871 -27.76 17.15 -3.35
C GLY A 871 -27.31 15.73 -3.75
N ILE A 872 -28.13 14.75 -3.40
CA ILE A 872 -27.82 13.31 -3.46
C ILE A 872 -27.38 12.80 -4.86
N TYR A 873 -27.79 13.49 -5.92
CA TYR A 873 -27.46 13.16 -7.32
C TYR A 873 -26.20 13.87 -7.83
N TYR A 874 -25.36 14.38 -6.95
CA TYR A 874 -24.15 15.15 -7.23
C TYR A 874 -23.27 14.54 -8.33
N LYS A 875 -22.87 13.27 -8.18
CA LYS A 875 -22.01 12.60 -9.16
C LYS A 875 -22.66 12.45 -10.54
N ASN A 876 -23.97 12.19 -10.59
CA ASN A 876 -24.70 12.08 -11.86
C ASN A 876 -24.78 13.42 -12.58
N LYS A 877 -24.94 14.52 -11.83
CA LYS A 877 -24.91 15.88 -12.38
C LYS A 877 -23.54 16.22 -12.95
N LEU A 878 -22.44 15.91 -12.23
CA LEU A 878 -21.08 16.10 -12.75
C LEU A 878 -20.87 15.29 -14.02
N TYR A 879 -21.26 14.03 -14.05
CA TYR A 879 -21.09 13.16 -15.22
C TYR A 879 -21.74 13.72 -16.47
N THR A 880 -22.89 14.35 -16.35
CA THR A 880 -23.62 14.96 -17.46
C THR A 880 -22.93 16.22 -18.00
N LEU A 881 -22.24 16.98 -17.14
CA LEU A 881 -21.59 18.23 -17.53
C LEU A 881 -20.27 18.02 -18.30
N ILE A 882 -19.60 16.86 -18.10
CA ILE A 882 -18.25 16.60 -18.65
C ILE A 882 -18.21 16.79 -20.17
N ASP A 883 -19.20 16.28 -20.89
CA ASP A 883 -19.21 16.31 -22.36
C ASP A 883 -19.28 17.74 -22.93
N GLY A 884 -19.91 18.67 -22.20
CA GLY A 884 -20.05 20.05 -22.61
C GLY A 884 -18.81 20.93 -22.45
N ILE A 885 -17.77 20.46 -21.75
CA ILE A 885 -16.55 21.25 -21.52
C ILE A 885 -15.75 21.41 -22.81
N THR A 886 -15.38 22.63 -23.12
CA THR A 886 -14.59 22.99 -24.32
C THR A 886 -13.13 23.29 -23.97
N ARG A 887 -12.29 23.44 -24.98
CA ARG A 887 -10.90 23.90 -24.81
C ARG A 887 -10.84 25.31 -24.22
N GLU A 888 -11.72 26.18 -24.72
CA GLU A 888 -11.84 27.58 -24.29
C GLU A 888 -12.21 27.68 -22.81
N ASP A 889 -13.06 26.78 -22.33
CA ASP A 889 -13.44 26.71 -20.92
C ASP A 889 -12.23 26.34 -20.04
N ILE A 890 -11.42 25.36 -20.47
CA ILE A 890 -10.19 24.95 -19.75
C ILE A 890 -9.17 26.08 -19.74
N VAL A 891 -8.95 26.75 -20.88
CA VAL A 891 -8.00 27.88 -20.98
C VAL A 891 -8.47 29.05 -20.08
N GLY A 892 -9.73 29.44 -20.17
CA GLY A 892 -10.29 30.50 -19.34
C GLY A 892 -10.26 30.19 -17.83
N PHE A 893 -10.50 28.91 -17.48
CA PHE A 893 -10.35 28.46 -16.10
C PHE A 893 -8.89 28.54 -15.65
N ALA A 894 -7.93 28.05 -16.45
CA ALA A 894 -6.50 28.10 -16.16
C ALA A 894 -6.00 29.55 -16.02
N GLU A 895 -6.39 30.47 -16.92
CA GLU A 895 -6.05 31.87 -16.79
C GLU A 895 -6.51 32.49 -15.46
N ARG A 896 -7.71 32.09 -14.99
CA ARG A 896 -8.30 32.60 -13.74
C ARG A 896 -7.58 32.05 -12.51
N ILE A 897 -7.34 30.73 -12.44
CA ILE A 897 -6.77 30.09 -11.24
C ILE A 897 -5.28 30.38 -11.06
N PHE A 898 -4.55 30.55 -12.16
CA PHE A 898 -3.11 30.88 -12.15
C PHE A 898 -2.82 32.39 -12.28
N LYS A 899 -3.80 33.24 -11.94
CA LYS A 899 -3.65 34.70 -11.98
C LYS A 899 -2.83 35.22 -10.81
N ASN A 900 -3.08 34.66 -9.62
CA ASN A 900 -2.45 35.14 -8.41
C ASN A 900 -1.02 34.60 -8.26
N PRO A 901 -0.14 35.30 -7.57
CA PRO A 901 1.20 34.81 -7.27
C PRO A 901 1.15 33.50 -6.46
N PRO A 902 2.04 32.53 -6.74
CA PRO A 902 2.07 31.25 -6.02
C PRO A 902 2.78 31.34 -4.68
N THR A 903 2.54 30.33 -3.84
CA THR A 903 3.40 29.96 -2.71
C THR A 903 4.27 28.78 -3.12
N TYR A 904 5.58 28.90 -2.92
CA TYR A 904 6.55 27.82 -3.09
C TYR A 904 6.90 27.23 -1.74
N SER A 905 6.78 25.93 -1.59
CA SER A 905 7.19 25.21 -0.37
C SER A 905 8.27 24.18 -0.75
N ILE A 906 9.43 24.29 -0.13
CA ILE A 906 10.61 23.49 -0.48
C ILE A 906 11.24 22.90 0.78
N VAL A 907 11.34 21.57 0.83
CA VAL A 907 12.05 20.84 1.86
C VAL A 907 13.22 20.10 1.22
N ALA A 908 14.46 20.41 1.61
CA ALA A 908 15.67 19.88 0.98
C ALA A 908 16.86 19.90 1.97
N SER A 909 18.01 19.34 1.56
CA SER A 909 19.24 19.48 2.33
C SER A 909 19.66 20.95 2.48
N GLN A 910 20.37 21.30 3.55
CA GLN A 910 20.84 22.67 3.78
C GLN A 910 21.70 23.15 2.59
N ASP A 911 22.59 22.28 2.08
CA ASP A 911 23.46 22.63 0.93
C ASP A 911 22.63 22.93 -0.33
N THR A 912 21.54 22.19 -0.55
CA THR A 912 20.60 22.48 -1.66
C THR A 912 19.91 23.81 -1.49
N LEU A 913 19.45 24.15 -0.27
CA LEU A 913 18.80 25.42 0.01
C LEU A 913 19.77 26.59 -0.16
N ASP A 914 21.00 26.47 0.34
CA ASP A 914 22.04 27.49 0.22
C ASP A 914 22.45 27.73 -1.23
N ALA A 915 22.58 26.66 -2.02
CA ALA A 915 22.91 26.75 -3.46
C ALA A 915 21.83 27.44 -4.30
N ASN A 916 20.55 27.39 -3.85
CA ASN A 916 19.43 27.99 -4.57
C ASN A 916 18.94 29.31 -3.96
N LYS A 917 19.64 29.88 -2.98
CA LYS A 917 19.20 31.08 -2.25
C LYS A 917 18.92 32.26 -3.17
N GLU A 918 19.85 32.58 -4.07
CA GLU A 918 19.68 33.70 -5.04
C GLU A 918 18.45 33.47 -5.94
N PHE A 919 18.21 32.23 -6.33
CA PHE A 919 17.03 31.87 -7.11
C PHE A 919 15.75 32.06 -6.29
N PHE A 920 15.72 31.66 -5.04
CA PHE A 920 14.57 31.84 -4.15
C PHE A 920 14.27 33.33 -3.91
N ASP A 921 15.31 34.15 -3.70
CA ASP A 921 15.17 35.60 -3.58
C ASP A 921 14.56 36.21 -4.86
N SER A 922 14.93 35.69 -6.04
CA SER A 922 14.38 36.13 -7.32
C SER A 922 12.90 35.76 -7.53
N LEU A 923 12.40 34.70 -6.88
CA LEU A 923 10.98 34.31 -6.96
C LEU A 923 10.07 35.26 -6.19
N THR A 924 10.60 35.99 -5.19
CA THR A 924 9.83 36.89 -4.32
C THR A 924 9.87 38.36 -4.80
N CYS A 925 10.70 38.68 -5.79
CA CYS A 925 10.78 40.00 -6.42
C CYS A 925 9.79 40.15 -7.57
#